data_dd1cb8e0f0cdfbab425f3921cb8ae59d
#
_entry.id   dd1cb8e0f0cdfbab425f3921cb8ae59d
#
_cell.length_a   1.000
_cell.length_b   1.000
_cell.length_c   1.000
_cell.angle_alpha   90.00
_cell.angle_beta   90.00
_cell.angle_gamma   90.00
#
_symmetry.space_group_name_H-M   'P 1'
#
loop_
_entity.id
_entity.type
_entity.pdbx_description
1 polymer ?
#
loop_
_entity_poly.entity_id
_entity_poly.type
_entity_poly.pdbx_seq_one_letter_code
_entity_poly.pdbx_strand_id
1 'polypeptide(L)'
;MLCVVCLAMFTTVSNAFYLVERTISRHHKRVMAIRREDINVWERRAPLAPRHVKEIVHAGHKVLVQPSNRRAIHENYYEKAGAIISEDISEASLIIGVKSPPEEKLYPRKTYAFFSHTIKAQEANMALLDDLLKKEVRLIDYEKMVDANGFRIVAFGQWAGVAGMINILHGLGLRFLALGHHTPFMHIGMAHNYRNVSQAIQAVRDCGYEISMGLMPKSIGPVTFVFTGTGNVSKGAQDIINELPVEYVEPHELKDVSQTGDMSRVYATVLSRHHHLMRKSDGVYDPLEYEYHPELYTSHFRTSVAPYTTCLINGIYWDPQTPRLLRRLDAQRLLTHVKPSAAATEGWPELPHKLLAICDISADMGGSIEFMTECTSIDKPFCMYDADQHIDHDSVEGTGILMCSIDNLPAQLPIEATEYFGDRLFPYIWEMVRPAAGVRCTAVITSEGKLTPKFEYIEDLRERSEQAKIMKRSGMKRVLLLGSGYVSGPVIEYLTRDPGTQITVASVLLTQAEELAGKYPNTIPVMLDVTSQEGHLESLVKDHDLVISMLPYGYHPVIAKHCINKKVNMVTASYLSPAMKDLQQSAEEAGITIVNEMGLDPGIDHMLAMECIDQAKADGCTVSETSFCGGLPAPECSDNPLRYKFSWSPYGVLLNTISPAIFLKDNEVVSIPAGGTLMESTAPMDFLPGFNLEGFPNRDSTKYSEQYGIESAHTLIRGTLRFKGFSEAMSGFVKLGLINTDPCPMLKHTSAPVSWKELLCNQIGLHPSASDKAFEGEAVPHAETVLASLAKHLEARLSFDEGERDMIIMRNDVGLRHSTGELETKHISLVVYGDPNGYSAMAKTVGYPAAIAARMVLDGEIRTKGLVVPMTKDIYGPALKRLQEEGLKFTSKSTIQE
;
A
#
# COMPACT_ATOMS: atom_id res chain seq x y z
N MET A 1 -43.34 -15.09 -52.22
CA MET A 1 -42.56 -15.89 -53.24
C MET A 1 -41.20 -15.30 -53.57
N LEU A 2 -41.05 -13.99 -53.74
CA LEU A 2 -39.72 -13.36 -54.02
C LEU A 2 -38.70 -13.53 -52.86
N CYS A 3 -39.12 -13.48 -51.60
CA CYS A 3 -38.23 -13.61 -50.44
C CYS A 3 -37.60 -15.00 -50.25
N VAL A 4 -38.32 -16.05 -50.64
CA VAL A 4 -37.82 -17.44 -50.56
C VAL A 4 -36.83 -17.75 -51.68
N VAL A 5 -37.02 -17.14 -52.87
CA VAL A 5 -36.09 -17.29 -54.01
C VAL A 5 -34.78 -16.53 -53.75
N CYS A 6 -34.81 -15.34 -53.08
CA CYS A 6 -33.61 -14.61 -52.68
C CYS A 6 -32.82 -15.35 -51.59
N LEU A 7 -33.46 -15.98 -50.62
CA LEU A 7 -32.79 -16.77 -49.59
C LEU A 7 -32.14 -18.03 -50.15
N ALA A 8 -32.84 -18.72 -51.14
CA ALA A 8 -32.30 -19.89 -51.81
C ALA A 8 -31.10 -19.53 -52.74
N MET A 9 -31.12 -18.36 -53.40
CA MET A 9 -29.98 -17.89 -54.20
C MET A 9 -28.80 -17.49 -53.31
N PHE A 10 -29.00 -16.85 -52.16
CA PHE A 10 -27.91 -16.51 -51.23
C PHE A 10 -27.25 -17.77 -50.66
N THR A 11 -28.03 -18.79 -50.30
CA THR A 11 -27.49 -20.08 -49.81
C THR A 11 -26.78 -20.87 -50.89
N THR A 12 -27.25 -20.81 -52.17
CA THR A 12 -26.60 -21.50 -53.32
C THR A 12 -25.31 -20.78 -53.75
N VAL A 13 -25.26 -19.45 -53.73
CA VAL A 13 -24.05 -18.67 -54.05
C VAL A 13 -23.02 -18.82 -52.91
N SER A 14 -23.45 -18.83 -51.65
CA SER A 14 -22.58 -19.09 -50.51
C SER A 14 -21.98 -20.50 -50.55
N ASN A 15 -22.80 -21.51 -50.85
CA ASN A 15 -22.34 -22.88 -51.03
C ASN A 15 -21.46 -23.09 -52.27
N ALA A 16 -21.74 -22.38 -53.38
CA ALA A 16 -20.88 -22.40 -54.57
C ALA A 16 -19.51 -21.71 -54.29
N PHE A 17 -19.50 -20.61 -53.59
CA PHE A 17 -18.25 -19.98 -53.12
C PHE A 17 -17.48 -20.92 -52.19
N TYR A 18 -18.16 -21.58 -51.26
CA TYR A 18 -17.56 -22.57 -50.33
C TYR A 18 -16.99 -23.80 -51.10
N LEU A 19 -17.64 -24.26 -52.16
CA LEU A 19 -17.18 -25.36 -53.02
C LEU A 19 -16.04 -24.97 -53.95
N VAL A 20 -16.04 -23.74 -54.50
CA VAL A 20 -14.94 -23.21 -55.32
C VAL A 20 -13.70 -22.94 -54.45
N GLU A 21 -13.89 -22.43 -53.22
CA GLU A 21 -12.78 -22.30 -52.29
C GLU A 21 -12.19 -23.65 -51.83
N ARG A 22 -13.03 -24.67 -51.61
CA ARG A 22 -12.57 -26.06 -51.36
C ARG A 22 -11.75 -26.64 -52.51
N THR A 23 -12.06 -26.31 -53.76
CA THR A 23 -11.34 -26.83 -54.92
C THR A 23 -10.00 -26.14 -55.15
N ILE A 24 -9.89 -24.83 -54.86
CA ILE A 24 -8.64 -24.05 -54.94
C ILE A 24 -7.70 -24.34 -53.77
N SER A 25 -8.23 -24.69 -52.58
CA SER A 25 -7.45 -24.98 -51.37
C SER A 25 -6.74 -26.35 -51.38
N ARG A 26 -7.01 -27.25 -52.31
CA ARG A 26 -6.39 -28.59 -52.36
C ARG A 26 -4.89 -28.63 -52.73
N HIS A 27 -4.24 -27.50 -52.98
CA HIS A 27 -2.88 -27.49 -53.51
C HIS A 27 -1.79 -27.03 -52.58
N HIS A 28 -2.12 -26.51 -51.32
CA HIS A 28 -1.07 -26.15 -50.37
C HIS A 28 -1.45 -26.60 -48.93
N LYS A 29 -0.99 -27.79 -48.51
CA LYS A 29 -1.04 -28.26 -47.14
C LYS A 29 -0.22 -27.28 -46.30
N ARG A 30 -0.89 -26.62 -45.31
CA ARG A 30 -0.23 -25.72 -44.41
C ARG A 30 -0.19 -26.33 -43.02
N VAL A 31 0.83 -25.93 -42.24
CA VAL A 31 1.02 -26.35 -40.87
C VAL A 31 0.68 -25.20 -39.94
N MET A 32 -0.20 -25.46 -38.98
CA MET A 32 -0.47 -24.54 -37.87
C MET A 32 -0.17 -25.21 -36.54
N ALA A 33 0.06 -24.42 -35.50
CA ALA A 33 0.32 -24.94 -34.17
C ALA A 33 -0.54 -24.27 -33.12
N ILE A 34 -0.98 -25.06 -32.15
CA ILE A 34 -1.52 -24.60 -30.87
C ILE A 34 -0.40 -24.74 -29.85
N ARG A 35 0.10 -23.59 -29.37
CA ARG A 35 1.14 -23.59 -28.32
C ARG A 35 0.54 -23.95 -26.95
N ARG A 36 1.38 -24.38 -26.00
CA ARG A 36 0.97 -24.46 -24.58
C ARG A 36 1.01 -23.07 -23.95
N GLU A 37 0.13 -22.84 -23.00
CA GLU A 37 0.16 -21.67 -22.14
C GLU A 37 1.12 -21.92 -20.98
N ASP A 38 2.03 -20.98 -20.72
CA ASP A 38 3.11 -21.13 -19.75
C ASP A 38 3.31 -19.89 -18.86
N ILE A 39 2.36 -18.93 -18.93
CA ILE A 39 2.45 -17.68 -18.17
C ILE A 39 2.27 -17.89 -16.65
N ASN A 40 1.31 -18.74 -16.23
CA ASN A 40 1.09 -19.12 -14.83
C ASN A 40 0.33 -20.46 -14.73
N VAL A 41 0.13 -20.96 -13.51
CA VAL A 41 -0.54 -22.26 -13.24
C VAL A 41 -2.03 -22.26 -13.59
N TRP A 42 -2.67 -21.09 -13.57
CA TRP A 42 -4.10 -20.93 -13.79
C TRP A 42 -4.48 -20.80 -15.27
N GLU A 43 -3.52 -20.53 -16.16
CA GLU A 43 -3.81 -20.46 -17.59
C GLU A 43 -3.86 -21.86 -18.21
N ARG A 44 -5.07 -22.40 -18.27
CA ARG A 44 -5.38 -23.76 -18.70
C ARG A 44 -6.20 -23.82 -19.98
N ARG A 45 -6.54 -22.66 -20.55
CA ARG A 45 -7.32 -22.53 -21.80
C ARG A 45 -6.48 -22.91 -23.02
N ALA A 46 -7.16 -23.11 -24.13
CA ALA A 46 -6.56 -23.21 -25.46
C ALA A 46 -7.36 -22.35 -26.44
N PRO A 47 -6.74 -21.84 -27.53
CA PRO A 47 -7.44 -20.99 -28.48
C PRO A 47 -8.46 -21.76 -29.34
N LEU A 48 -8.33 -23.07 -29.47
CA LEU A 48 -9.26 -23.95 -30.20
C LEU A 48 -9.53 -25.22 -29.40
N ALA A 49 -10.76 -25.67 -29.39
CA ALA A 49 -11.15 -26.97 -28.88
C ALA A 49 -10.88 -28.11 -29.92
N PRO A 50 -10.82 -29.39 -29.47
CA PRO A 50 -10.57 -30.54 -30.37
C PRO A 50 -11.53 -30.63 -31.56
N ARG A 51 -12.79 -30.22 -31.40
CA ARG A 51 -13.76 -30.22 -32.52
C ARG A 51 -13.37 -29.29 -33.64
N HIS A 52 -12.85 -28.11 -33.34
CA HIS A 52 -12.34 -27.16 -34.32
C HIS A 52 -11.10 -27.71 -35.04
N VAL A 53 -10.19 -28.35 -34.29
CA VAL A 53 -8.98 -29.00 -34.83
C VAL A 53 -9.37 -30.11 -35.80
N LYS A 54 -10.39 -30.91 -35.48
CA LYS A 54 -10.90 -31.96 -36.32
C LYS A 54 -11.33 -31.41 -37.71
N GLU A 55 -11.99 -30.28 -37.75
CA GLU A 55 -12.42 -29.63 -38.97
C GLU A 55 -11.24 -29.12 -39.83
N ILE A 56 -10.22 -28.55 -39.16
CA ILE A 56 -9.00 -28.06 -39.80
C ILE A 56 -8.24 -29.24 -40.44
N VAL A 57 -8.12 -30.37 -39.72
CA VAL A 57 -7.47 -31.58 -40.23
C VAL A 57 -8.26 -32.19 -41.37
N HIS A 58 -9.59 -32.26 -41.30
CA HIS A 58 -10.45 -32.71 -42.35
C HIS A 58 -10.35 -31.85 -43.63
N ALA A 59 -10.08 -30.54 -43.48
CA ALA A 59 -9.81 -29.64 -44.59
C ALA A 59 -8.42 -29.86 -45.25
N GLY A 60 -7.61 -30.80 -44.73
CA GLY A 60 -6.31 -31.21 -45.24
C GLY A 60 -5.10 -30.46 -44.68
N HIS A 61 -5.26 -29.65 -43.66
CA HIS A 61 -4.15 -28.96 -42.98
C HIS A 61 -3.55 -29.83 -41.87
N LYS A 62 -2.27 -29.60 -41.56
CA LYS A 62 -1.57 -30.25 -40.45
C LYS A 62 -1.67 -29.34 -39.23
N VAL A 63 -2.10 -29.91 -38.13
CA VAL A 63 -2.18 -29.21 -36.82
C VAL A 63 -1.22 -29.85 -35.84
N LEU A 64 -0.28 -29.04 -35.32
CA LEU A 64 0.62 -29.41 -34.24
C LEU A 64 0.03 -28.90 -32.93
N VAL A 65 0.14 -29.67 -31.87
CA VAL A 65 -0.28 -29.25 -30.52
C VAL A 65 0.86 -29.52 -29.55
N GLN A 66 1.37 -28.48 -28.89
CA GLN A 66 2.38 -28.68 -27.85
C GLN A 66 1.80 -29.42 -26.64
N PRO A 67 2.50 -30.43 -26.11
CA PRO A 67 2.06 -31.15 -24.93
C PRO A 67 1.95 -30.21 -23.72
N SER A 68 0.96 -30.42 -22.87
CA SER A 68 0.73 -29.62 -21.68
C SER A 68 0.01 -30.42 -20.61
N ASN A 69 0.63 -30.60 -19.48
CA ASN A 69 0.03 -31.21 -18.29
C ASN A 69 -0.97 -30.29 -17.54
N ARG A 70 -1.08 -29.02 -17.97
CA ARG A 70 -1.97 -28.00 -17.37
C ARG A 70 -3.23 -27.75 -18.18
N ARG A 71 -3.20 -28.00 -19.49
CA ARG A 71 -4.35 -27.72 -20.38
C ARG A 71 -5.59 -28.46 -19.88
N ALA A 72 -6.72 -27.74 -19.75
CA ALA A 72 -7.96 -28.31 -19.20
C ALA A 72 -8.54 -29.44 -20.08
N ILE A 73 -8.45 -29.30 -21.41
CA ILE A 73 -8.82 -30.37 -22.36
C ILE A 73 -7.54 -31.15 -22.70
N HIS A 74 -7.50 -32.41 -22.26
CA HIS A 74 -6.31 -33.23 -22.37
C HIS A 74 -5.89 -33.45 -23.84
N GLU A 75 -4.60 -33.55 -24.11
CA GLU A 75 -4.00 -33.68 -25.45
C GLU A 75 -4.49 -34.91 -26.25
N ASN A 76 -4.86 -36.03 -25.59
CA ASN A 76 -5.45 -37.18 -26.24
C ASN A 76 -6.74 -36.84 -27.03
N TYR A 77 -7.49 -35.81 -26.64
CA TYR A 77 -8.67 -35.40 -27.42
C TYR A 77 -8.28 -34.67 -28.69
N TYR A 78 -7.18 -33.91 -28.66
CA TYR A 78 -6.61 -33.27 -29.87
C TYR A 78 -6.00 -34.29 -30.82
N GLU A 79 -5.31 -35.32 -30.29
CA GLU A 79 -4.77 -36.42 -31.06
C GLU A 79 -5.88 -37.21 -31.75
N LYS A 80 -6.97 -37.55 -31.03
CA LYS A 80 -8.17 -38.17 -31.61
C LYS A 80 -8.86 -37.30 -32.67
N ALA A 81 -8.71 -36.00 -32.59
CA ALA A 81 -9.17 -35.05 -33.63
C ALA A 81 -8.25 -35.00 -34.86
N GLY A 82 -7.11 -35.70 -34.81
CA GLY A 82 -6.14 -35.79 -35.92
C GLY A 82 -4.98 -34.82 -35.83
N ALA A 83 -4.79 -34.14 -34.70
CA ALA A 83 -3.61 -33.33 -34.43
C ALA A 83 -2.39 -34.21 -34.13
N ILE A 84 -1.21 -33.69 -34.36
CA ILE A 84 0.08 -34.30 -33.97
C ILE A 84 0.58 -33.62 -32.73
N ILE A 85 0.77 -34.39 -31.65
CA ILE A 85 1.37 -33.87 -30.43
C ILE A 85 2.89 -33.76 -30.63
N SER A 86 3.43 -32.56 -30.51
CA SER A 86 4.85 -32.27 -30.74
C SER A 86 5.34 -31.12 -29.86
N GLU A 87 6.48 -31.32 -29.21
CA GLU A 87 7.17 -30.25 -28.48
C GLU A 87 7.72 -29.20 -29.47
N ASP A 88 8.27 -29.63 -30.60
CA ASP A 88 8.75 -28.74 -31.65
C ASP A 88 7.58 -28.36 -32.58
N ILE A 89 7.28 -27.08 -32.62
CA ILE A 89 6.26 -26.44 -33.46
C ILE A 89 6.86 -25.47 -34.50
N SER A 90 8.18 -25.50 -34.69
CA SER A 90 8.92 -24.61 -35.59
C SER A 90 8.51 -24.77 -37.06
N GLU A 91 7.96 -25.93 -37.46
CA GLU A 91 7.42 -26.18 -38.81
C GLU A 91 6.16 -25.32 -39.10
N ALA A 92 5.41 -24.92 -38.07
CA ALA A 92 4.18 -24.17 -38.25
C ALA A 92 4.40 -22.79 -38.87
N SER A 93 3.53 -22.41 -39.79
CA SER A 93 3.48 -21.05 -40.36
C SER A 93 2.61 -20.11 -39.52
N LEU A 94 1.60 -20.66 -38.87
CA LEU A 94 0.73 -19.95 -37.90
C LEU A 94 0.81 -20.63 -36.53
N ILE A 95 1.14 -19.87 -35.49
CA ILE A 95 1.19 -20.33 -34.10
C ILE A 95 0.16 -19.54 -33.32
N ILE A 96 -0.78 -20.23 -32.67
CA ILE A 96 -1.85 -19.59 -31.91
C ILE A 96 -1.77 -19.96 -30.43
N GLY A 97 -2.04 -18.99 -29.58
CA GLY A 97 -2.15 -19.10 -28.12
C GLY A 97 -3.26 -18.22 -27.60
N VAL A 98 -3.51 -18.23 -26.30
CA VAL A 98 -4.41 -17.28 -25.61
C VAL A 98 -3.61 -16.08 -25.16
N LYS A 99 -2.55 -16.29 -24.39
CA LYS A 99 -1.64 -15.27 -23.88
C LYS A 99 -0.33 -15.20 -24.67
N SER A 100 0.45 -14.15 -24.48
CA SER A 100 1.77 -13.99 -25.09
C SER A 100 2.72 -15.11 -24.66
N PRO A 101 3.55 -15.65 -25.57
CA PRO A 101 4.63 -16.54 -25.20
C PRO A 101 5.78 -15.76 -24.52
N PRO A 102 6.65 -16.44 -23.73
CA PRO A 102 7.94 -15.88 -23.33
C PRO A 102 8.77 -15.46 -24.56
N GLU A 103 9.53 -14.38 -24.44
CA GLU A 103 10.30 -13.80 -25.57
C GLU A 103 11.25 -14.80 -26.22
N GLU A 104 11.92 -15.64 -25.41
CA GLU A 104 12.88 -16.65 -25.89
C GLU A 104 12.21 -17.73 -26.76
N LYS A 105 10.88 -17.92 -26.63
CA LYS A 105 10.13 -18.96 -27.34
C LYS A 105 9.46 -18.45 -28.63
N LEU A 106 9.70 -17.21 -29.04
CA LEU A 106 9.22 -16.66 -30.30
C LEU A 106 10.11 -17.11 -31.47
N TYR A 107 9.54 -17.86 -32.41
CA TYR A 107 10.21 -18.22 -33.67
C TYR A 107 10.17 -17.06 -34.67
N PRO A 108 11.30 -16.70 -35.31
CA PRO A 108 11.38 -15.58 -36.24
C PRO A 108 10.59 -15.88 -37.54
N ARG A 109 10.04 -14.81 -38.13
CA ARG A 109 9.31 -14.83 -39.44
C ARG A 109 8.08 -15.75 -39.47
N LYS A 110 7.43 -15.96 -38.29
CA LYS A 110 6.18 -16.69 -38.16
C LYS A 110 5.00 -15.74 -37.95
N THR A 111 3.80 -16.25 -38.21
CA THR A 111 2.56 -15.56 -37.81
C THR A 111 2.15 -16.09 -36.45
N TYR A 112 1.91 -15.18 -35.52
CA TYR A 112 1.39 -15.45 -34.17
C TYR A 112 0.03 -14.80 -33.98
N ALA A 113 -0.85 -15.45 -33.23
CA ALA A 113 -2.10 -14.87 -32.78
C ALA A 113 -2.31 -15.11 -31.27
N PHE A 114 -2.43 -14.03 -30.50
CA PHE A 114 -2.67 -14.02 -29.05
C PHE A 114 -3.06 -12.62 -28.56
N PHE A 115 -3.47 -12.49 -27.28
CA PHE A 115 -3.63 -11.19 -26.63
C PHE A 115 -2.26 -10.63 -26.23
N SER A 116 -1.79 -9.60 -26.91
CA SER A 116 -0.46 -9.02 -26.68
C SER A 116 -0.46 -7.88 -25.68
N HIS A 117 -1.58 -7.19 -25.52
CA HIS A 117 -1.72 -5.99 -24.71
C HIS A 117 -0.74 -4.83 -25.06
N THR A 118 -0.16 -4.84 -26.29
CA THR A 118 0.81 -3.85 -26.75
C THR A 118 0.18 -2.54 -27.23
N ILE A 119 -1.10 -2.56 -27.56
CA ILE A 119 -1.82 -1.44 -28.20
C ILE A 119 -1.97 -0.17 -27.34
N LYS A 120 -1.76 -0.26 -26.05
CA LYS A 120 -1.79 0.88 -25.11
C LYS A 120 -0.39 1.41 -24.78
N ALA A 121 0.64 0.90 -25.46
CA ALA A 121 2.06 1.25 -25.21
C ALA A 121 2.48 1.20 -23.74
N GLN A 122 1.89 0.29 -22.93
CA GLN A 122 2.26 0.07 -21.53
C GLN A 122 3.69 -0.48 -21.48
N GLU A 123 4.52 0.08 -20.61
CA GLU A 123 5.94 -0.23 -20.49
C GLU A 123 6.25 -1.73 -20.37
N ALA A 124 5.49 -2.43 -19.53
CA ALA A 124 5.63 -3.87 -19.31
C ALA A 124 5.48 -4.73 -20.58
N ASN A 125 4.81 -4.22 -21.62
CA ASN A 125 4.54 -4.94 -22.85
C ASN A 125 5.43 -4.50 -24.04
N MET A 126 6.29 -3.49 -23.82
CA MET A 126 7.11 -2.93 -24.91
C MET A 126 8.30 -3.83 -25.25
N ALA A 127 8.89 -4.53 -24.31
CA ALA A 127 9.93 -5.54 -24.57
C ALA A 127 9.43 -6.63 -25.52
N LEU A 128 8.22 -7.14 -25.31
CA LEU A 128 7.56 -8.08 -26.21
C LEU A 128 7.38 -7.49 -27.62
N LEU A 129 6.93 -6.22 -27.74
CA LEU A 129 6.76 -5.55 -29.04
C LEU A 129 8.10 -5.43 -29.77
N ASP A 130 9.16 -5.02 -29.08
CA ASP A 130 10.51 -4.88 -29.65
C ASP A 130 11.04 -6.24 -30.16
N ASP A 131 10.79 -7.33 -29.43
CA ASP A 131 11.23 -8.67 -29.84
C ASP A 131 10.42 -9.22 -31.04
N LEU A 132 9.12 -8.91 -31.10
CA LEU A 132 8.27 -9.21 -32.26
C LEU A 132 8.74 -8.49 -33.53
N LEU A 133 9.09 -7.22 -33.43
CA LEU A 133 9.64 -6.44 -34.53
C LEU A 133 11.01 -6.97 -34.96
N LYS A 134 11.93 -7.20 -34.00
CA LYS A 134 13.27 -7.73 -34.26
C LYS A 134 13.27 -9.09 -34.93
N LYS A 135 12.34 -9.97 -34.54
CA LYS A 135 12.18 -11.33 -35.11
C LYS A 135 11.31 -11.36 -36.39
N GLU A 136 10.92 -10.21 -36.90
CA GLU A 136 10.06 -10.10 -38.09
C GLU A 136 8.75 -10.91 -37.99
N VAL A 137 8.19 -10.99 -36.75
CA VAL A 137 6.96 -11.74 -36.47
C VAL A 137 5.76 -10.96 -36.98
N ARG A 138 4.84 -11.66 -37.65
CA ARG A 138 3.51 -11.12 -37.97
C ARG A 138 2.59 -11.39 -36.79
N LEU A 139 2.24 -10.34 -35.99
CA LEU A 139 1.33 -10.46 -34.88
C LEU A 139 -0.10 -10.12 -35.27
N ILE A 140 -1.01 -11.04 -34.99
CA ILE A 140 -2.47 -10.82 -35.00
C ILE A 140 -2.93 -10.74 -33.54
N ASP A 141 -3.38 -9.55 -33.10
CA ASP A 141 -3.88 -9.39 -31.75
C ASP A 141 -5.39 -9.58 -31.69
N TYR A 142 -5.84 -10.53 -30.88
CA TYR A 142 -7.26 -10.81 -30.68
C TYR A 142 -8.05 -9.61 -30.13
N GLU A 143 -7.39 -8.71 -29.41
CA GLU A 143 -8.01 -7.51 -28.86
C GLU A 143 -8.50 -6.56 -29.96
N LYS A 144 -7.86 -6.58 -31.12
CA LYS A 144 -8.18 -5.74 -32.29
C LYS A 144 -8.99 -6.45 -33.37
N MET A 145 -9.40 -7.70 -33.16
CA MET A 145 -10.34 -8.38 -33.99
C MET A 145 -11.76 -7.86 -33.74
N VAL A 146 -12.23 -6.98 -34.61
CA VAL A 146 -13.55 -6.33 -34.49
C VAL A 146 -14.42 -6.65 -35.71
N ASP A 147 -15.72 -6.64 -35.50
CA ASP A 147 -16.71 -6.78 -36.60
C ASP A 147 -16.88 -5.45 -37.40
N ALA A 148 -17.81 -5.44 -38.33
CA ALA A 148 -18.09 -4.26 -39.15
C ALA A 148 -18.61 -3.06 -38.36
N ASN A 149 -19.14 -3.29 -37.16
CA ASN A 149 -19.64 -2.28 -36.25
C ASN A 149 -18.61 -1.84 -35.18
N GLY A 150 -17.38 -2.39 -35.22
CA GLY A 150 -16.32 -2.10 -34.27
C GLY A 150 -16.38 -2.90 -32.95
N PHE A 151 -17.32 -3.84 -32.80
CA PHE A 151 -17.40 -4.68 -31.60
C PHE A 151 -16.37 -5.82 -31.66
N ARG A 152 -15.73 -6.10 -30.51
CA ARG A 152 -14.78 -7.22 -30.39
C ARG A 152 -15.45 -8.55 -30.75
N ILE A 153 -14.85 -9.30 -31.70
CA ILE A 153 -15.29 -10.62 -32.11
C ILE A 153 -14.95 -11.65 -31.06
N VAL A 154 -13.70 -11.59 -30.56
CA VAL A 154 -13.13 -12.56 -29.61
C VAL A 154 -13.00 -11.89 -28.26
N ALA A 155 -13.86 -12.27 -27.33
CA ALA A 155 -13.86 -11.74 -25.96
C ALA A 155 -14.45 -12.78 -25.00
N PHE A 156 -14.08 -12.70 -23.72
CA PHE A 156 -14.52 -13.63 -22.69
C PHE A 156 -15.57 -13.04 -21.73
N GLY A 157 -16.19 -11.90 -22.07
CA GLY A 157 -17.02 -11.12 -21.14
C GLY A 157 -18.11 -11.92 -20.42
N GLN A 158 -18.84 -12.80 -21.12
CA GLN A 158 -19.85 -13.66 -20.48
C GLN A 158 -19.24 -14.59 -19.43
N TRP A 159 -18.12 -15.23 -19.73
CA TRP A 159 -17.43 -16.14 -18.80
C TRP A 159 -16.75 -15.42 -17.64
N ALA A 160 -16.38 -14.15 -17.83
CA ALA A 160 -15.95 -13.30 -16.72
C ALA A 160 -17.10 -13.04 -15.75
N GLY A 161 -18.31 -12.76 -16.28
CA GLY A 161 -19.53 -12.60 -15.49
C GLY A 161 -19.90 -13.86 -14.70
N VAL A 162 -19.90 -15.01 -15.38
CA VAL A 162 -20.19 -16.32 -14.77
C VAL A 162 -19.21 -16.63 -13.64
N ALA A 163 -17.91 -16.56 -13.90
CA ALA A 163 -16.88 -16.85 -12.88
C ALA A 163 -16.89 -15.84 -11.74
N GLY A 164 -17.04 -14.53 -12.04
CA GLY A 164 -17.13 -13.47 -11.04
C GLY A 164 -18.31 -13.66 -10.09
N MET A 165 -19.49 -14.01 -10.62
CA MET A 165 -20.66 -14.26 -9.80
C MET A 165 -20.50 -15.48 -8.91
N ILE A 166 -19.99 -16.61 -9.42
CA ILE A 166 -19.71 -17.80 -8.59
C ILE A 166 -18.74 -17.44 -7.46
N ASN A 167 -17.66 -16.73 -7.77
CA ASN A 167 -16.65 -16.35 -6.79
C ASN A 167 -17.21 -15.42 -5.71
N ILE A 168 -18.01 -14.42 -6.08
CA ILE A 168 -18.54 -13.49 -5.08
C ILE A 168 -19.62 -14.14 -4.20
N LEU A 169 -20.38 -15.12 -4.70
CA LEU A 169 -21.30 -15.89 -3.86
C LEU A 169 -20.51 -16.67 -2.78
N HIS A 170 -19.39 -17.29 -3.15
CA HIS A 170 -18.47 -17.89 -2.17
C HIS A 170 -17.92 -16.85 -1.18
N GLY A 171 -17.42 -15.72 -1.69
CA GLY A 171 -16.90 -14.63 -0.87
C GLY A 171 -17.95 -14.07 0.10
N LEU A 172 -19.19 -13.95 -0.35
CA LEU A 172 -20.30 -13.51 0.49
C LEU A 172 -20.60 -14.50 1.62
N GLY A 173 -20.51 -15.81 1.34
CA GLY A 173 -20.60 -16.86 2.36
C GLY A 173 -19.52 -16.72 3.43
N LEU A 174 -18.26 -16.54 3.02
CA LEU A 174 -17.13 -16.30 3.93
C LEU A 174 -17.31 -15.01 4.73
N ARG A 175 -17.79 -13.94 4.09
CA ARG A 175 -18.05 -12.65 4.75
C ARG A 175 -19.12 -12.75 5.81
N PHE A 176 -20.23 -13.40 5.52
CA PHE A 176 -21.29 -13.64 6.50
C PHE A 176 -20.78 -14.48 7.68
N LEU A 177 -20.01 -15.54 7.39
CA LEU A 177 -19.45 -16.38 8.45
C LEU A 177 -18.50 -15.59 9.37
N ALA A 178 -17.65 -14.75 8.80
CA ALA A 178 -16.76 -13.87 9.57
C ALA A 178 -17.52 -12.84 10.43
N LEU A 179 -18.75 -12.48 10.02
CA LEU A 179 -19.65 -11.64 10.79
C LEU A 179 -20.52 -12.43 11.80
N GLY A 180 -20.31 -13.74 11.95
CA GLY A 180 -21.02 -14.61 12.88
C GLY A 180 -22.30 -15.25 12.33
N HIS A 181 -22.52 -15.20 11.00
CA HIS A 181 -23.73 -15.72 10.36
C HIS A 181 -23.38 -16.85 9.39
N HIS A 182 -23.76 -18.07 9.71
CA HIS A 182 -23.68 -19.19 8.76
C HIS A 182 -24.82 -19.11 7.75
N THR A 183 -24.51 -19.09 6.45
CA THR A 183 -25.48 -19.00 5.37
C THR A 183 -25.28 -20.12 4.35
N PRO A 184 -26.31 -20.50 3.55
CA PRO A 184 -26.18 -21.46 2.46
C PRO A 184 -25.09 -21.13 1.42
N PHE A 185 -24.71 -19.86 1.27
CA PHE A 185 -23.64 -19.42 0.38
C PHE A 185 -22.28 -20.09 0.68
N MET A 186 -22.07 -20.60 1.90
CA MET A 186 -20.87 -21.36 2.28
C MET A 186 -20.70 -22.67 1.49
N HIS A 187 -21.77 -23.21 0.91
CA HIS A 187 -21.72 -24.45 0.12
C HIS A 187 -21.23 -24.21 -1.32
N ILE A 188 -21.12 -22.96 -1.76
CA ILE A 188 -20.61 -22.60 -3.08
C ILE A 188 -19.09 -22.45 -2.98
N GLY A 189 -18.31 -23.20 -3.79
CA GLY A 189 -16.87 -23.04 -3.91
C GLY A 189 -16.50 -21.98 -4.96
N MET A 190 -15.19 -21.68 -5.02
CA MET A 190 -14.64 -20.84 -6.11
C MET A 190 -14.87 -21.50 -7.48
N ALA A 191 -15.00 -20.72 -8.55
CA ALA A 191 -15.28 -21.23 -9.89
C ALA A 191 -14.26 -22.31 -10.36
N HIS A 192 -13.00 -22.15 -10.01
CA HIS A 192 -11.93 -23.12 -10.35
C HIS A 192 -11.97 -24.42 -9.55
N ASN A 193 -12.77 -24.52 -8.49
CA ASN A 193 -12.92 -25.75 -7.71
C ASN A 193 -13.76 -26.78 -8.45
N TYR A 194 -14.54 -26.35 -9.42
CA TYR A 194 -15.43 -27.20 -10.18
C TYR A 194 -14.78 -27.70 -11.47
N ARG A 195 -15.13 -28.92 -11.89
CA ARG A 195 -14.62 -29.50 -13.13
C ARG A 195 -15.10 -28.75 -14.35
N ASN A 196 -16.33 -28.24 -14.30
CA ASN A 196 -17.01 -27.47 -15.34
C ASN A 196 -18.10 -26.59 -14.73
N VAL A 197 -18.66 -25.68 -15.52
CA VAL A 197 -19.70 -24.77 -15.07
C VAL A 197 -20.98 -25.49 -14.59
N SER A 198 -21.32 -26.65 -15.16
CA SER A 198 -22.52 -27.39 -14.75
C SER A 198 -22.45 -27.87 -13.30
N GLN A 199 -21.27 -28.25 -12.82
CA GLN A 199 -21.06 -28.58 -11.39
C GLN A 199 -21.18 -27.34 -10.50
N ALA A 200 -20.68 -26.19 -10.93
CA ALA A 200 -20.84 -24.94 -10.19
C ALA A 200 -22.31 -24.52 -10.12
N ILE A 201 -23.04 -24.62 -11.23
CA ILE A 201 -24.49 -24.38 -11.29
C ILE A 201 -25.22 -25.28 -10.30
N GLN A 202 -24.87 -26.57 -10.22
CA GLN A 202 -25.50 -27.46 -9.28
C GLN A 202 -25.29 -27.02 -7.83
N ALA A 203 -24.09 -26.61 -7.44
CA ALA A 203 -23.84 -26.08 -6.11
C ALA A 203 -24.64 -24.80 -5.81
N VAL A 204 -24.80 -23.92 -6.82
CA VAL A 204 -25.65 -22.73 -6.69
C VAL A 204 -27.13 -23.10 -6.51
N ARG A 205 -27.65 -24.10 -7.24
CA ARG A 205 -29.01 -24.63 -7.09
C ARG A 205 -29.23 -25.24 -5.70
N ASP A 206 -28.27 -26.02 -5.21
CA ASP A 206 -28.36 -26.61 -3.87
C ASP A 206 -28.42 -25.52 -2.79
N CYS A 207 -27.60 -24.48 -2.91
CA CYS A 207 -27.68 -23.26 -2.08
C CYS A 207 -29.07 -22.61 -2.21
N GLY A 208 -29.57 -22.45 -3.44
CA GLY A 208 -30.90 -21.87 -3.70
C GLY A 208 -32.04 -22.66 -3.08
N TYR A 209 -31.93 -23.98 -3.06
CA TYR A 209 -32.89 -24.86 -2.37
C TYR A 209 -32.94 -24.58 -0.87
N GLU A 210 -31.80 -24.48 -0.21
CA GLU A 210 -31.72 -24.16 1.22
C GLU A 210 -32.29 -22.75 1.54
N ILE A 211 -32.01 -21.76 0.67
CA ILE A 211 -32.62 -20.41 0.79
C ILE A 211 -34.16 -20.51 0.73
N SER A 212 -34.67 -21.25 -0.26
CA SER A 212 -36.11 -21.43 -0.44
C SER A 212 -36.81 -22.12 0.77
N MET A 213 -36.03 -22.96 1.50
CA MET A 213 -36.53 -23.58 2.75
C MET A 213 -36.46 -22.63 3.96
N GLY A 214 -36.01 -21.39 3.79
CA GLY A 214 -35.93 -20.38 4.85
C GLY A 214 -34.74 -20.58 5.79
N LEU A 215 -33.66 -21.21 5.33
CA LEU A 215 -32.42 -21.45 6.12
C LEU A 215 -31.50 -20.24 6.19
N MET A 216 -31.90 -19.11 5.62
CA MET A 216 -31.17 -17.84 5.80
C MET A 216 -31.39 -17.29 7.21
N PRO A 217 -30.33 -16.86 7.92
CA PRO A 217 -30.48 -16.22 9.25
C PRO A 217 -31.30 -14.94 9.16
N LYS A 218 -32.37 -14.84 9.97
CA LYS A 218 -33.25 -13.64 9.98
C LYS A 218 -32.51 -12.35 10.36
N SER A 219 -31.41 -12.46 11.11
CA SER A 219 -30.58 -11.34 11.58
C SER A 219 -29.88 -10.56 10.46
N ILE A 220 -29.64 -11.17 9.27
CA ILE A 220 -28.98 -10.49 8.16
C ILE A 220 -29.93 -9.66 7.29
N GLY A 221 -31.24 -9.87 7.42
CA GLY A 221 -32.27 -9.26 6.57
C GLY A 221 -32.22 -9.75 5.11
N PRO A 222 -33.12 -9.23 4.25
CA PRO A 222 -33.15 -9.61 2.83
C PRO A 222 -31.85 -9.32 2.11
N VAL A 223 -31.34 -10.28 1.32
CA VAL A 223 -30.09 -10.13 0.53
C VAL A 223 -30.42 -9.54 -0.83
N THR A 224 -29.73 -8.44 -1.18
CA THR A 224 -29.95 -7.69 -2.41
C THR A 224 -28.69 -7.65 -3.28
N PHE A 225 -28.83 -7.99 -4.56
CA PHE A 225 -27.76 -7.94 -5.57
C PHE A 225 -28.05 -6.82 -6.56
N VAL A 226 -27.03 -6.04 -6.89
CA VAL A 226 -27.12 -4.98 -7.88
C VAL A 226 -26.13 -5.23 -8.99
N PHE A 227 -26.64 -5.36 -10.22
CA PHE A 227 -25.83 -5.55 -11.43
C PHE A 227 -25.71 -4.21 -12.16
N THR A 228 -24.51 -3.76 -12.43
CA THR A 228 -24.27 -2.57 -13.25
C THR A 228 -23.91 -2.95 -14.68
N GLY A 229 -24.54 -2.24 -15.64
CA GLY A 229 -24.42 -2.52 -17.06
C GLY A 229 -25.35 -3.63 -17.57
N THR A 230 -25.61 -3.64 -18.87
CA THR A 230 -26.50 -4.56 -19.57
C THR A 230 -25.79 -5.40 -20.63
N GLY A 231 -24.46 -5.38 -20.61
CA GLY A 231 -23.61 -6.11 -21.55
C GLY A 231 -23.41 -7.60 -21.20
N ASN A 232 -22.53 -8.27 -21.95
CA ASN A 232 -22.27 -9.70 -21.82
C ASN A 232 -21.74 -10.10 -20.41
N VAL A 233 -20.98 -9.22 -19.75
CA VAL A 233 -20.46 -9.46 -18.40
C VAL A 233 -21.64 -9.56 -17.41
N SER A 234 -22.50 -8.55 -17.39
CA SER A 234 -23.69 -8.53 -16.53
C SER A 234 -24.64 -9.69 -16.82
N LYS A 235 -24.86 -10.03 -18.09
CA LYS A 235 -25.67 -11.20 -18.49
C LYS A 235 -25.10 -12.51 -17.98
N GLY A 236 -23.79 -12.73 -18.11
CA GLY A 236 -23.14 -13.94 -17.59
C GLY A 236 -23.26 -14.05 -16.06
N ALA A 237 -23.17 -12.94 -15.33
CA ALA A 237 -23.40 -12.93 -13.88
C ALA A 237 -24.90 -13.21 -13.55
N GLN A 238 -25.83 -12.66 -14.35
CA GLN A 238 -27.26 -12.93 -14.19
C GLN A 238 -27.62 -14.40 -14.50
N ASP A 239 -26.94 -15.05 -15.44
CA ASP A 239 -27.15 -16.48 -15.71
C ASP A 239 -26.96 -17.33 -14.44
N ILE A 240 -26.01 -16.96 -13.59
CA ILE A 240 -25.72 -17.67 -12.33
C ILE A 240 -26.70 -17.30 -11.22
N ILE A 241 -27.03 -16.02 -11.03
CA ILE A 241 -28.00 -15.63 -9.98
C ILE A 241 -29.38 -16.20 -10.24
N ASN A 242 -29.76 -16.44 -11.50
CA ASN A 242 -31.01 -17.06 -11.89
C ASN A 242 -31.16 -18.52 -11.43
N GLU A 243 -30.08 -19.16 -11.00
CA GLU A 243 -30.11 -20.50 -10.40
C GLU A 243 -30.47 -20.48 -8.88
N LEU A 244 -30.53 -19.28 -8.28
CA LEU A 244 -31.10 -19.04 -6.95
C LEU A 244 -32.59 -18.69 -7.06
N PRO A 245 -33.36 -18.75 -5.96
CA PRO A 245 -34.74 -18.21 -5.90
C PRO A 245 -34.68 -16.68 -5.92
N VAL A 246 -34.41 -16.10 -7.10
CA VAL A 246 -34.23 -14.66 -7.28
C VAL A 246 -35.50 -13.99 -7.73
N GLU A 247 -35.82 -12.83 -7.17
CA GLU A 247 -36.86 -11.89 -7.63
C GLU A 247 -36.17 -10.63 -8.15
N TYR A 248 -36.43 -10.29 -9.44
CA TYR A 248 -35.94 -9.03 -10.00
C TYR A 248 -36.91 -7.90 -9.68
N VAL A 249 -36.38 -6.81 -9.16
CA VAL A 249 -37.10 -5.61 -8.78
C VAL A 249 -36.59 -4.38 -9.51
N GLU A 250 -37.46 -3.40 -9.72
CA GLU A 250 -37.03 -2.11 -10.26
C GLU A 250 -36.12 -1.35 -9.27
N PRO A 251 -35.17 -0.52 -9.75
CA PRO A 251 -34.25 0.21 -8.87
C PRO A 251 -34.92 1.03 -7.77
N HIS A 252 -36.11 1.54 -8.01
CA HIS A 252 -36.84 2.32 -7.01
C HIS A 252 -37.50 1.47 -5.90
N GLU A 253 -37.74 0.18 -6.15
CA GLU A 253 -38.31 -0.78 -5.19
C GLU A 253 -37.21 -1.39 -4.28
N LEU A 254 -35.92 -1.25 -4.67
CA LEU A 254 -34.79 -1.86 -3.95
C LEU A 254 -34.75 -1.48 -2.47
N LYS A 255 -35.14 -0.24 -2.15
CA LYS A 255 -35.20 0.24 -0.76
C LYS A 255 -36.19 -0.57 0.06
N ASP A 256 -37.39 -0.75 -0.44
CA ASP A 256 -38.48 -1.42 0.29
C ASP A 256 -38.18 -2.91 0.49
N VAL A 257 -37.73 -3.61 -0.57
CA VAL A 257 -37.38 -5.03 -0.46
C VAL A 257 -36.14 -5.26 0.40
N SER A 258 -35.22 -4.32 0.47
CA SER A 258 -34.03 -4.43 1.33
C SER A 258 -34.36 -4.40 2.82
N GLN A 259 -35.53 -3.88 3.19
CA GLN A 259 -36.03 -3.73 4.57
C GLN A 259 -37.10 -4.75 4.96
N THR A 260 -38.00 -5.06 4.03
CA THR A 260 -39.21 -5.85 4.31
C THR A 260 -39.36 -7.10 3.42
N GLY A 261 -38.37 -7.40 2.56
CA GLY A 261 -38.44 -8.53 1.63
C GLY A 261 -38.46 -9.89 2.32
N ASP A 262 -38.92 -10.88 1.58
CA ASP A 262 -38.99 -12.27 2.02
C ASP A 262 -37.56 -12.90 2.09
N MET A 263 -37.29 -13.57 3.19
CA MET A 263 -35.98 -14.23 3.44
C MET A 263 -35.83 -15.60 2.74
N SER A 264 -36.88 -16.13 2.12
CA SER A 264 -36.82 -17.37 1.34
C SER A 264 -36.36 -17.16 -0.10
N ARG A 265 -35.93 -15.96 -0.44
CA ARG A 265 -35.40 -15.57 -1.76
C ARG A 265 -34.36 -14.49 -1.65
N VAL A 266 -33.68 -14.21 -2.75
CA VAL A 266 -32.78 -13.08 -2.92
C VAL A 266 -33.37 -12.09 -3.93
N TYR A 267 -33.01 -10.82 -3.82
CA TYR A 267 -33.50 -9.78 -4.72
C TYR A 267 -32.38 -9.28 -5.64
N ALA A 268 -32.75 -9.01 -6.87
CA ALA A 268 -31.79 -8.50 -7.87
C ALA A 268 -32.35 -7.29 -8.61
N THR A 269 -31.49 -6.33 -8.93
CA THR A 269 -31.80 -5.22 -9.83
C THR A 269 -30.69 -5.00 -10.83
N VAL A 270 -31.04 -4.64 -12.07
CA VAL A 270 -30.08 -4.38 -13.15
C VAL A 270 -30.11 -2.90 -13.50
N LEU A 271 -28.97 -2.24 -13.32
CA LEU A 271 -28.84 -0.82 -13.57
C LEU A 271 -28.24 -0.54 -14.94
N SER A 272 -28.95 0.22 -15.74
CA SER A 272 -28.41 0.89 -16.93
C SER A 272 -28.07 2.35 -16.59
N ARG A 273 -27.42 3.05 -17.52
CA ARG A 273 -26.95 4.43 -17.35
C ARG A 273 -28.06 5.37 -16.87
N HIS A 274 -29.27 5.30 -17.38
CA HIS A 274 -30.38 6.17 -17.01
C HIS A 274 -30.91 5.98 -15.58
N HIS A 275 -30.57 4.85 -14.93
CA HIS A 275 -30.99 4.60 -13.55
C HIS A 275 -30.08 5.27 -12.50
N HIS A 276 -28.90 5.74 -12.88
CA HIS A 276 -27.98 6.30 -11.91
C HIS A 276 -27.22 7.55 -12.37
N LEU A 277 -27.30 7.93 -13.65
CA LEU A 277 -26.69 9.13 -14.18
C LEU A 277 -27.70 10.27 -14.28
N MET A 278 -27.26 11.49 -13.95
CA MET A 278 -28.04 12.70 -14.08
C MET A 278 -27.13 13.86 -14.46
N ARG A 279 -27.64 14.78 -15.29
CA ARG A 279 -26.95 16.01 -15.62
C ARG A 279 -26.84 16.91 -14.38
N LYS A 280 -25.67 17.53 -14.18
CA LYS A 280 -25.39 18.36 -13.00
C LYS A 280 -26.27 19.60 -12.90
N SER A 281 -26.77 20.10 -14.04
CA SER A 281 -27.55 21.36 -14.13
C SER A 281 -29.03 21.19 -13.77
N ASP A 282 -29.69 20.13 -14.23
CA ASP A 282 -31.16 19.93 -14.16
C ASP A 282 -31.59 18.52 -13.73
N GLY A 283 -30.66 17.61 -13.54
CA GLY A 283 -30.94 16.23 -13.10
C GLY A 283 -31.49 15.31 -14.19
N VAL A 284 -31.60 15.75 -15.45
CA VAL A 284 -32.12 14.94 -16.56
C VAL A 284 -30.97 14.13 -17.19
N TYR A 285 -31.26 12.92 -17.68
CA TYR A 285 -30.30 12.11 -18.42
C TYR A 285 -30.64 12.10 -19.90
N ASP A 286 -29.69 12.55 -20.75
CA ASP A 286 -29.76 12.46 -22.22
C ASP A 286 -28.65 11.51 -22.73
N PRO A 287 -29.01 10.37 -23.35
CA PRO A 287 -28.02 9.40 -23.84
C PRO A 287 -27.08 9.94 -24.93
N LEU A 288 -27.58 10.80 -25.82
CA LEU A 288 -26.76 11.34 -26.91
C LEU A 288 -25.78 12.38 -26.40
N GLU A 289 -26.22 13.30 -25.54
CA GLU A 289 -25.34 14.28 -24.92
C GLU A 289 -24.29 13.60 -24.04
N TYR A 290 -24.66 12.57 -23.27
CA TYR A 290 -23.71 11.84 -22.44
C TYR A 290 -22.58 11.19 -23.23
N GLU A 291 -22.82 10.68 -24.43
CA GLU A 291 -21.76 10.07 -25.27
C GLU A 291 -20.69 11.07 -25.70
N TYR A 292 -21.05 12.33 -25.90
CA TYR A 292 -20.13 13.39 -26.34
C TYR A 292 -19.60 14.22 -25.16
N HIS A 293 -20.37 14.34 -24.08
CA HIS A 293 -20.11 15.21 -22.94
C HIS A 293 -20.37 14.52 -21.59
N PRO A 294 -19.68 13.39 -21.29
CA PRO A 294 -19.86 12.68 -20.04
C PRO A 294 -19.48 13.50 -18.80
N GLU A 295 -18.64 14.51 -18.96
CA GLU A 295 -18.21 15.44 -17.90
C GLU A 295 -19.35 16.29 -17.34
N LEU A 296 -20.44 16.48 -18.07
CA LEU A 296 -21.63 17.22 -17.62
C LEU A 296 -22.49 16.42 -16.64
N TYR A 297 -22.24 15.13 -16.48
CA TYR A 297 -23.05 14.19 -15.69
C TYR A 297 -22.40 13.82 -14.37
N THR A 298 -23.22 13.33 -13.45
CA THR A 298 -22.81 12.75 -12.17
C THR A 298 -23.64 11.52 -11.87
N SER A 299 -23.08 10.61 -11.03
CA SER A 299 -23.82 9.44 -10.56
C SER A 299 -24.45 9.70 -9.20
N HIS A 300 -25.75 9.37 -9.05
CA HIS A 300 -26.44 9.36 -7.76
C HIS A 300 -26.54 7.95 -7.15
N PHE A 301 -25.85 6.96 -7.71
CA PHE A 301 -25.81 5.58 -7.24
C PHE A 301 -25.59 5.46 -5.72
N ARG A 302 -24.65 6.24 -5.20
CA ARG A 302 -24.27 6.25 -3.77
C ARG A 302 -25.41 6.57 -2.81
N THR A 303 -26.40 7.35 -3.25
CA THR A 303 -27.53 7.80 -2.40
C THR A 303 -28.82 7.04 -2.64
N SER A 304 -29.03 6.57 -3.86
CA SER A 304 -30.31 5.95 -4.27
C SER A 304 -30.26 4.43 -4.30
N VAL A 305 -29.09 3.81 -4.44
CA VAL A 305 -28.95 2.35 -4.66
C VAL A 305 -28.01 1.71 -3.64
N ALA A 306 -26.79 2.22 -3.48
CA ALA A 306 -25.76 1.61 -2.65
C ALA A 306 -26.17 1.36 -1.18
N PRO A 307 -26.95 2.23 -0.50
CA PRO A 307 -27.39 2.00 0.88
C PRO A 307 -28.29 0.78 1.06
N TYR A 308 -28.91 0.30 -0.02
CA TYR A 308 -29.85 -0.82 -0.03
C TYR A 308 -29.29 -2.08 -0.68
N THR A 309 -28.00 -2.06 -1.06
CA THR A 309 -27.29 -3.12 -1.76
C THR A 309 -26.49 -3.97 -0.77
N THR A 310 -26.68 -5.30 -0.79
CA THR A 310 -25.82 -6.23 -0.03
C THR A 310 -24.56 -6.57 -0.81
N CYS A 311 -24.72 -6.85 -2.12
CA CYS A 311 -23.62 -7.21 -3.00
C CYS A 311 -23.73 -6.49 -4.34
N LEU A 312 -22.68 -5.78 -4.73
CA LEU A 312 -22.59 -5.08 -6.02
C LEU A 312 -21.79 -5.92 -7.01
N ILE A 313 -22.36 -6.15 -8.20
CA ILE A 313 -21.71 -6.81 -9.33
C ILE A 313 -21.44 -5.76 -10.40
N ASN A 314 -20.18 -5.28 -10.45
CA ASN A 314 -19.82 -4.21 -11.37
C ASN A 314 -19.29 -4.75 -12.69
N GLY A 315 -20.01 -4.48 -13.78
CA GLY A 315 -19.67 -4.91 -15.14
C GLY A 315 -19.72 -3.79 -16.18
N ILE A 316 -19.58 -2.53 -15.74
CA ILE A 316 -19.57 -1.38 -16.65
C ILE A 316 -18.16 -1.11 -17.20
N TYR A 317 -18.10 -0.70 -18.47
CA TYR A 317 -16.89 -0.07 -19.01
C TYR A 317 -16.77 1.35 -18.42
N TRP A 318 -15.58 1.68 -17.96
CA TRP A 318 -15.29 2.99 -17.41
C TRP A 318 -14.16 3.69 -18.20
N ASP A 319 -14.27 4.99 -18.33
CA ASP A 319 -13.30 5.88 -18.96
C ASP A 319 -13.04 7.07 -18.01
N PRO A 320 -11.81 7.64 -17.94
CA PRO A 320 -11.48 8.76 -17.05
C PRO A 320 -12.39 9.99 -17.15
N GLN A 321 -13.06 10.19 -18.29
CA GLN A 321 -14.01 11.28 -18.49
C GLN A 321 -15.41 10.97 -17.93
N THR A 322 -15.71 9.70 -17.65
CA THR A 322 -17.04 9.28 -17.18
C THR A 322 -17.16 9.40 -15.66
N PRO A 323 -18.37 9.68 -15.11
CA PRO A 323 -18.59 9.71 -13.67
C PRO A 323 -18.29 8.37 -13.01
N ARG A 324 -17.63 8.40 -11.83
CA ARG A 324 -17.43 7.22 -11.01
C ARG A 324 -18.73 6.76 -10.36
N LEU A 325 -18.87 5.45 -10.16
CA LEU A 325 -19.99 4.83 -9.48
C LEU A 325 -19.90 5.05 -7.96
N LEU A 326 -18.74 4.74 -7.39
CA LEU A 326 -18.41 4.92 -5.96
C LEU A 326 -17.03 5.55 -5.79
N ARG A 327 -16.96 6.58 -4.94
CA ARG A 327 -15.71 7.24 -4.55
C ARG A 327 -15.28 6.80 -3.14
N ARG A 328 -14.04 7.07 -2.74
CA ARG A 328 -13.53 6.80 -1.38
C ARG A 328 -14.41 7.40 -0.29
N LEU A 329 -14.79 8.67 -0.44
CA LEU A 329 -15.69 9.36 0.50
C LEU A 329 -17.10 8.76 0.54
N ASP A 330 -17.56 8.14 -0.55
CA ASP A 330 -18.85 7.47 -0.59
C ASP A 330 -18.81 6.18 0.21
N ALA A 331 -17.71 5.42 0.13
CA ALA A 331 -17.48 4.22 0.93
C ALA A 331 -17.49 4.56 2.44
N GLN A 332 -16.75 5.59 2.87
CA GLN A 332 -16.77 6.03 4.29
C GLN A 332 -18.19 6.31 4.79
N ARG A 333 -18.99 6.99 4.01
CA ARG A 333 -20.39 7.30 4.38
C ARG A 333 -21.29 6.07 4.42
N LEU A 334 -21.10 5.11 3.51
CA LEU A 334 -21.88 3.88 3.45
C LEU A 334 -21.54 2.91 4.58
N LEU A 335 -20.28 2.95 5.09
CA LEU A 335 -19.80 2.11 6.18
C LEU A 335 -19.99 2.74 7.57
N THR A 336 -20.47 3.99 7.65
CA THR A 336 -20.82 4.61 8.94
C THR A 336 -21.90 3.76 9.62
N HIS A 337 -21.62 3.29 10.84
CA HIS A 337 -22.51 2.41 11.60
C HIS A 337 -23.94 2.93 11.61
N VAL A 338 -24.86 2.17 11.06
CA VAL A 338 -26.31 2.40 11.25
C VAL A 338 -26.59 2.12 12.73
N LYS A 339 -27.18 3.08 13.45
CA LYS A 339 -27.62 2.84 14.84
C LYS A 339 -28.49 1.59 14.88
N PRO A 340 -28.27 0.69 15.88
CA PRO A 340 -29.03 -0.54 15.99
C PRO A 340 -30.54 -0.25 15.91
N SER A 341 -31.23 -0.98 15.06
CA SER A 341 -32.68 -0.97 15.04
C SER A 341 -33.20 -1.56 16.35
N ALA A 342 -34.25 -0.96 16.93
CA ALA A 342 -34.93 -1.50 18.13
C ALA A 342 -35.52 -2.92 17.95
N ALA A 343 -35.37 -3.52 16.77
CA ALA A 343 -35.79 -4.87 16.41
C ALA A 343 -34.67 -5.91 16.40
N ALA A 344 -33.46 -5.55 16.91
CA ALA A 344 -32.37 -6.52 17.09
C ALA A 344 -32.83 -7.66 17.99
N THR A 345 -32.85 -8.87 17.47
CA THR A 345 -33.14 -10.08 18.25
C THR A 345 -32.00 -10.31 19.25
N GLU A 346 -32.30 -10.29 20.53
CA GLU A 346 -31.34 -10.54 21.59
C GLU A 346 -30.45 -11.75 21.26
N GLY A 347 -29.15 -11.53 21.20
CA GLY A 347 -28.12 -12.58 21.10
C GLY A 347 -27.52 -12.88 19.73
N TRP A 348 -27.88 -12.18 18.65
CA TRP A 348 -27.27 -12.36 17.33
C TRP A 348 -26.42 -11.14 16.95
N PRO A 349 -25.22 -11.32 16.33
CA PRO A 349 -24.41 -10.21 15.85
C PRO A 349 -25.18 -9.39 14.81
N GLU A 350 -25.10 -8.07 14.89
CA GLU A 350 -25.63 -7.17 13.85
C GLU A 350 -24.64 -7.02 12.70
N LEU A 351 -25.16 -6.85 11.48
CA LEU A 351 -24.32 -6.50 10.34
C LEU A 351 -23.77 -5.08 10.53
N PRO A 352 -22.48 -4.84 10.25
CA PRO A 352 -21.87 -3.52 10.44
C PRO A 352 -22.46 -2.46 9.49
N HIS A 353 -22.89 -2.87 8.30
CA HIS A 353 -23.50 -2.05 7.25
C HIS A 353 -24.17 -2.95 6.20
N LYS A 354 -24.94 -2.35 5.27
CA LYS A 354 -25.67 -3.11 4.25
C LYS A 354 -24.80 -3.59 3.10
N LEU A 355 -23.87 -2.76 2.59
CA LEU A 355 -22.97 -3.09 1.47
C LEU A 355 -21.80 -3.94 1.95
N LEU A 356 -21.92 -5.26 1.87
CA LEU A 356 -20.94 -6.21 2.40
C LEU A 356 -19.88 -6.62 1.38
N ALA A 357 -20.22 -6.67 0.07
CA ALA A 357 -19.34 -7.19 -0.94
C ALA A 357 -19.47 -6.45 -2.29
N ILE A 358 -18.36 -6.35 -3.00
CA ILE A 358 -18.30 -5.84 -4.38
C ILE A 358 -17.49 -6.81 -5.23
N CYS A 359 -18.09 -7.29 -6.33
CA CYS A 359 -17.37 -7.97 -7.40
C CYS A 359 -17.13 -6.97 -8.53
N ASP A 360 -15.93 -6.45 -8.64
CA ASP A 360 -15.55 -5.58 -9.76
C ASP A 360 -14.96 -6.40 -10.90
N ILE A 361 -15.85 -6.85 -11.80
CA ILE A 361 -15.48 -7.68 -12.96
C ILE A 361 -14.77 -6.85 -14.03
N SER A 362 -14.95 -5.52 -14.02
CA SER A 362 -14.24 -4.64 -14.96
C SER A 362 -12.75 -4.62 -14.67
N ALA A 363 -12.36 -4.78 -13.41
CA ALA A 363 -10.98 -4.82 -12.91
C ALA A 363 -10.13 -3.60 -13.35
N ASP A 364 -10.78 -2.43 -13.46
CA ASP A 364 -10.12 -1.17 -13.80
C ASP A 364 -9.65 -0.48 -12.51
N MET A 365 -8.35 -0.53 -12.21
CA MET A 365 -7.75 0.09 -11.01
C MET A 365 -8.05 1.58 -10.93
N GLY A 366 -8.64 2.03 -9.81
CA GLY A 366 -9.08 3.41 -9.61
C GLY A 366 -10.15 3.87 -10.60
N GLY A 367 -10.89 2.93 -11.22
CA GLY A 367 -11.90 3.13 -12.23
C GLY A 367 -13.25 3.59 -11.70
N SER A 368 -14.32 2.92 -12.11
CA SER A 368 -15.69 3.23 -11.65
C SER A 368 -15.86 3.07 -10.14
N ILE A 369 -15.10 2.15 -9.53
CA ILE A 369 -14.90 1.99 -8.09
C ILE A 369 -13.53 2.59 -7.74
N GLU A 370 -13.52 3.81 -7.19
CA GLU A 370 -12.29 4.59 -6.99
C GLU A 370 -11.30 3.92 -6.02
N PHE A 371 -11.80 3.19 -5.05
CA PHE A 371 -11.02 2.55 -4.02
C PHE A 371 -10.54 1.14 -4.36
N MET A 372 -10.86 0.61 -5.53
CA MET A 372 -10.23 -0.60 -6.05
C MET A 372 -8.85 -0.23 -6.60
N THR A 373 -7.81 -0.35 -5.76
CA THR A 373 -6.44 0.11 -6.04
C THR A 373 -5.59 -0.94 -6.73
N GLU A 374 -5.87 -2.22 -6.45
CA GLU A 374 -5.19 -3.37 -7.02
C GLU A 374 -6.19 -4.45 -7.43
N CYS A 375 -5.84 -5.22 -8.46
CA CYS A 375 -6.61 -6.41 -8.82
C CYS A 375 -6.27 -7.54 -7.88
N THR A 376 -7.29 -8.30 -7.44
CA THR A 376 -7.07 -9.56 -6.73
C THR A 376 -6.64 -10.66 -7.72
N SER A 377 -6.12 -11.76 -7.21
CA SER A 377 -5.67 -12.90 -8.03
C SER A 377 -6.53 -14.15 -7.77
N ILE A 378 -6.34 -15.19 -8.59
CA ILE A 378 -7.02 -16.47 -8.34
C ILE A 378 -6.53 -17.13 -7.03
N ASP A 379 -5.26 -16.91 -6.66
CA ASP A 379 -4.65 -17.42 -5.41
C ASP A 379 -5.12 -16.63 -4.17
N LYS A 380 -5.33 -15.31 -4.33
CA LYS A 380 -5.85 -14.39 -3.32
C LYS A 380 -7.09 -13.68 -3.89
N PRO A 381 -8.27 -14.34 -3.87
CA PRO A 381 -9.43 -13.88 -4.62
C PRO A 381 -10.15 -12.69 -3.97
N PHE A 382 -9.91 -12.44 -2.71
CA PHE A 382 -10.59 -11.42 -1.92
C PHE A 382 -9.61 -10.56 -1.13
N CYS A 383 -9.96 -9.29 -0.98
CA CYS A 383 -9.39 -8.39 0.01
C CYS A 383 -10.53 -7.64 0.71
N MET A 384 -10.27 -7.13 1.91
CA MET A 384 -11.20 -6.30 2.66
C MET A 384 -10.76 -4.84 2.55
N TYR A 385 -11.59 -4.00 1.95
CA TYR A 385 -11.34 -2.57 1.90
C TYR A 385 -11.85 -1.88 3.17
N ASP A 386 -10.93 -1.31 3.95
CA ASP A 386 -11.23 -0.44 5.09
C ASP A 386 -11.38 1.01 4.60
N ALA A 387 -12.61 1.55 4.70
CA ALA A 387 -12.91 2.89 4.22
C ALA A 387 -12.43 4.00 5.17
N ASP A 388 -12.17 3.70 6.44
CA ASP A 388 -11.67 4.68 7.41
C ASP A 388 -10.15 4.90 7.24
N GLN A 389 -9.43 3.81 6.96
CA GLN A 389 -7.97 3.86 6.76
C GLN A 389 -7.56 3.96 5.27
N HIS A 390 -8.49 3.71 4.34
CA HIS A 390 -8.26 3.63 2.89
C HIS A 390 -7.19 2.60 2.47
N ILE A 391 -7.17 1.45 3.14
CA ILE A 391 -6.26 0.35 2.87
C ILE A 391 -7.01 -0.96 2.64
N ASP A 392 -6.38 -1.86 1.89
CA ASP A 392 -6.85 -3.21 1.65
C ASP A 392 -6.16 -4.18 2.63
N HIS A 393 -6.91 -5.13 3.18
CA HIS A 393 -6.43 -6.18 4.08
C HIS A 393 -6.67 -7.57 3.49
N ASP A 394 -5.72 -8.46 3.63
CA ASP A 394 -5.83 -9.89 3.27
C ASP A 394 -6.71 -10.65 4.30
N SER A 395 -7.92 -10.17 4.59
CA SER A 395 -8.84 -10.76 5.55
C SER A 395 -10.28 -10.70 5.04
N VAL A 396 -11.16 -11.50 5.62
CA VAL A 396 -12.62 -11.40 5.44
C VAL A 396 -13.30 -10.85 6.70
N GLU A 397 -12.53 -10.54 7.75
CA GLU A 397 -12.96 -10.01 9.04
C GLU A 397 -12.91 -8.46 9.07
N GLY A 398 -13.59 -7.85 10.04
CA GLY A 398 -13.59 -6.40 10.24
C GLY A 398 -14.82 -5.70 9.66
N THR A 399 -14.78 -4.35 9.62
CA THR A 399 -15.93 -3.51 9.24
C THR A 399 -15.92 -3.05 7.77
N GLY A 400 -14.99 -3.55 6.95
CA GLY A 400 -14.80 -3.13 5.56
C GLY A 400 -15.76 -3.78 4.56
N ILE A 401 -15.53 -3.49 3.28
CA ILE A 401 -16.21 -4.10 2.12
C ILE A 401 -15.35 -5.21 1.54
N LEU A 402 -15.90 -6.41 1.37
CA LEU A 402 -15.22 -7.50 0.68
C LEU A 402 -15.12 -7.19 -0.82
N MET A 403 -13.90 -7.09 -1.34
CA MET A 403 -13.62 -6.84 -2.75
C MET A 403 -13.20 -8.12 -3.46
N CYS A 404 -13.74 -8.36 -4.67
CA CYS A 404 -13.30 -9.38 -5.61
C CYS A 404 -13.08 -8.72 -6.98
N SER A 405 -11.84 -8.59 -7.42
CA SER A 405 -11.47 -7.89 -8.67
C SER A 405 -10.42 -8.67 -9.47
N ILE A 406 -10.66 -9.97 -9.67
CA ILE A 406 -9.70 -10.86 -10.37
C ILE A 406 -9.62 -10.48 -11.86
N ASP A 407 -8.44 -10.12 -12.34
CA ASP A 407 -8.19 -9.67 -13.72
C ASP A 407 -8.42 -10.75 -14.79
N ASN A 408 -8.30 -12.02 -14.45
CA ASN A 408 -8.38 -13.16 -15.37
C ASN A 408 -9.47 -14.19 -14.99
N LEU A 409 -10.65 -13.71 -14.62
CA LEU A 409 -11.81 -14.53 -14.23
C LEU A 409 -12.12 -15.70 -15.18
N PRO A 410 -12.12 -15.55 -16.53
CA PRO A 410 -12.46 -16.65 -17.45
C PRO A 410 -11.48 -17.82 -17.41
N ALA A 411 -10.27 -17.66 -16.88
CA ALA A 411 -9.31 -18.76 -16.74
C ALA A 411 -9.75 -19.82 -15.72
N GLN A 412 -10.68 -19.46 -14.82
CA GLN A 412 -11.24 -20.37 -13.83
C GLN A 412 -12.27 -21.37 -14.39
N LEU A 413 -12.81 -21.11 -15.59
CA LEU A 413 -13.70 -21.99 -16.34
C LEU A 413 -13.07 -22.35 -17.71
N PRO A 414 -11.91 -23.04 -17.70
CA PRO A 414 -11.05 -23.13 -18.88
C PRO A 414 -11.62 -24.00 -20.02
N ILE A 415 -12.51 -24.94 -19.73
CA ILE A 415 -13.16 -25.79 -20.75
C ILE A 415 -14.14 -24.93 -21.55
N GLU A 416 -15.09 -24.31 -20.87
CA GLU A 416 -16.13 -23.47 -21.47
C GLU A 416 -15.53 -22.26 -22.18
N ALA A 417 -14.53 -21.63 -21.53
CA ALA A 417 -13.81 -20.52 -22.14
C ALA A 417 -13.07 -20.94 -23.44
N THR A 418 -12.49 -22.15 -23.49
CA THR A 418 -11.84 -22.70 -24.68
C THR A 418 -12.86 -22.97 -25.80
N GLU A 419 -13.99 -23.59 -25.46
CA GLU A 419 -15.05 -23.86 -26.45
C GLU A 419 -15.62 -22.56 -27.02
N TYR A 420 -16.02 -21.64 -26.17
CA TYR A 420 -16.58 -20.36 -26.57
C TYR A 420 -15.61 -19.53 -27.41
N PHE A 421 -14.36 -19.42 -26.97
CA PHE A 421 -13.31 -18.70 -27.68
C PHE A 421 -13.05 -19.32 -29.05
N GLY A 422 -12.95 -20.66 -29.09
CA GLY A 422 -12.76 -21.39 -30.33
C GLY A 422 -13.89 -21.17 -31.35
N ASP A 423 -15.15 -21.16 -30.91
CA ASP A 423 -16.29 -20.86 -31.78
C ASP A 423 -16.20 -19.48 -32.45
N ARG A 424 -15.73 -18.48 -31.68
CA ARG A 424 -15.58 -17.11 -32.19
C ARG A 424 -14.36 -16.95 -33.07
N LEU A 425 -13.25 -17.64 -32.78
CA LEU A 425 -12.00 -17.54 -33.51
C LEU A 425 -12.01 -18.39 -34.80
N PHE A 426 -12.64 -19.56 -34.77
CA PHE A 426 -12.56 -20.57 -35.84
C PHE A 426 -12.92 -20.05 -37.24
N PRO A 427 -13.95 -19.21 -37.46
CA PRO A 427 -14.25 -18.65 -38.78
C PRO A 427 -13.12 -17.87 -39.43
N TYR A 428 -12.23 -17.29 -38.59
CA TYR A 428 -11.12 -16.42 -39.03
C TYR A 428 -9.81 -17.20 -39.23
N ILE A 429 -9.71 -18.44 -38.76
CA ILE A 429 -8.48 -19.26 -38.88
C ILE A 429 -8.06 -19.40 -40.36
N TRP A 430 -8.99 -19.52 -41.26
CA TRP A 430 -8.71 -19.67 -42.70
C TRP A 430 -8.01 -18.45 -43.31
N GLU A 431 -8.35 -17.26 -42.82
CA GLU A 431 -7.71 -16.01 -43.22
C GLU A 431 -6.32 -15.87 -42.58
N MET A 432 -6.14 -16.30 -41.33
CA MET A 432 -4.87 -16.24 -40.64
C MET A 432 -3.81 -17.18 -41.24
N VAL A 433 -4.21 -18.33 -41.73
CA VAL A 433 -3.33 -19.33 -42.35
C VAL A 433 -2.83 -18.88 -43.73
N ARG A 434 -3.48 -17.93 -44.42
CA ARG A 434 -3.08 -17.47 -45.76
C ARG A 434 -2.08 -16.30 -45.67
N PRO A 435 -0.84 -16.39 -46.26
CA PRO A 435 0.17 -15.35 -46.09
C PRO A 435 0.05 -14.16 -47.01
N ALA A 436 -0.78 -14.17 -48.03
CA ALA A 436 -0.68 -13.13 -49.04
C ALA A 436 -2.04 -12.62 -49.55
N ALA A 437 -2.04 -11.34 -49.84
CA ALA A 437 -2.98 -10.55 -50.61
C ALA A 437 -4.39 -10.46 -50.01
N GLY A 438 -4.66 -9.36 -49.39
CA GLY A 438 -6.02 -8.87 -49.19
C GLY A 438 -6.69 -9.28 -47.90
N VAL A 439 -5.96 -9.81 -46.93
CA VAL A 439 -6.53 -9.94 -45.59
C VAL A 439 -6.78 -8.55 -45.02
N ARG A 440 -8.02 -8.12 -45.05
CA ARG A 440 -8.51 -6.95 -44.27
C ARG A 440 -8.46 -7.26 -42.77
N CYS A 441 -7.36 -7.91 -42.29
CA CYS A 441 -7.20 -8.18 -40.87
C CYS A 441 -6.76 -6.87 -40.22
N THR A 442 -7.75 -6.09 -39.82
CA THR A 442 -7.54 -4.84 -39.04
C THR A 442 -6.83 -5.09 -37.73
N ALA A 443 -6.52 -6.34 -37.37
CA ALA A 443 -5.91 -6.82 -36.15
C ALA A 443 -4.42 -7.17 -36.28
N VAL A 444 -3.78 -6.94 -37.45
CA VAL A 444 -2.34 -7.19 -37.62
C VAL A 444 -1.58 -5.98 -37.04
N ILE A 445 -0.90 -6.18 -35.91
CA ILE A 445 -0.11 -5.14 -35.23
C ILE A 445 1.26 -4.99 -35.89
N THR A 446 2.00 -6.10 -36.05
CA THR A 446 3.35 -6.10 -36.64
C THR A 446 3.39 -7.00 -37.89
N SER A 447 4.20 -6.64 -38.88
CA SER A 447 4.51 -7.45 -40.05
C SER A 447 5.85 -6.99 -40.63
N GLU A 448 6.68 -7.96 -41.08
CA GLU A 448 7.96 -7.69 -41.77
C GLU A 448 8.89 -6.74 -40.97
N GLY A 449 8.93 -6.91 -39.63
CA GLY A 449 9.76 -6.12 -38.74
C GLY A 449 9.28 -4.68 -38.51
N LYS A 450 8.05 -4.34 -38.89
CA LYS A 450 7.47 -2.98 -38.70
C LYS A 450 6.06 -3.06 -38.13
N LEU A 451 5.66 -1.96 -37.45
CA LEU A 451 4.25 -1.73 -37.15
C LEU A 451 3.46 -1.54 -38.45
N THR A 452 2.24 -2.05 -38.53
CA THR A 452 1.37 -1.75 -39.65
C THR A 452 0.81 -0.33 -39.53
N PRO A 453 0.45 0.34 -40.67
CA PRO A 453 0.07 1.75 -40.67
C PRO A 453 -1.04 2.15 -39.67
N LYS A 454 -1.93 1.21 -39.37
CA LYS A 454 -3.01 1.43 -38.40
C LYS A 454 -2.52 1.47 -36.94
N PHE A 455 -1.32 0.98 -36.66
CA PHE A 455 -0.76 0.84 -35.33
C PHE A 455 0.55 1.61 -35.11
N GLU A 456 0.98 2.43 -36.05
CA GLU A 456 2.13 3.34 -35.91
C GLU A 456 1.96 4.28 -34.69
N TYR A 457 0.73 4.59 -34.32
CA TYR A 457 0.41 5.40 -33.13
C TYR A 457 0.96 4.83 -31.83
N ILE A 458 1.29 3.53 -31.77
CA ILE A 458 1.91 2.90 -30.59
C ILE A 458 3.28 3.51 -30.34
N GLU A 459 4.03 3.81 -31.40
CA GLU A 459 5.35 4.45 -31.31
C GLU A 459 5.21 5.89 -30.81
N ASP A 460 4.23 6.65 -31.34
CA ASP A 460 3.88 8.01 -30.88
C ASP A 460 3.48 8.01 -29.39
N LEU A 461 2.70 7.03 -28.93
CA LEU A 461 2.33 6.88 -27.53
C LEU A 461 3.55 6.55 -26.64
N ARG A 462 4.46 5.71 -27.15
CA ARG A 462 5.71 5.36 -26.46
C ARG A 462 6.62 6.58 -26.32
N GLU A 463 6.81 7.34 -27.40
CA GLU A 463 7.58 8.58 -27.38
C GLU A 463 6.98 9.63 -26.43
N ARG A 464 5.65 9.83 -26.44
CA ARG A 464 4.97 10.74 -25.50
C ARG A 464 5.12 10.28 -24.06
N SER A 465 5.06 8.99 -23.80
CA SER A 465 5.29 8.42 -22.46
C SER A 465 6.73 8.63 -22.00
N GLU A 466 7.70 8.45 -22.89
CA GLU A 466 9.12 8.72 -22.63
C GLU A 466 9.39 10.21 -22.39
N GLN A 467 8.82 11.09 -23.23
CA GLN A 467 8.90 12.54 -23.06
C GLN A 467 8.24 13.00 -21.75
N ALA A 468 7.10 12.42 -21.38
CA ALA A 468 6.45 12.70 -20.11
C ALA A 468 7.30 12.27 -18.91
N LYS A 469 8.03 11.14 -19.04
CA LYS A 469 9.00 10.69 -18.02
C LYS A 469 10.20 11.63 -17.93
N ILE A 470 10.72 12.11 -19.06
CA ILE A 470 11.82 13.08 -19.13
C ILE A 470 11.37 14.40 -18.49
N MET A 471 10.17 14.90 -18.80
CA MET A 471 9.58 16.09 -18.16
C MET A 471 9.33 15.89 -16.66
N LYS A 472 8.85 14.71 -16.26
CA LYS A 472 8.72 14.33 -14.84
C LYS A 472 10.08 14.27 -14.15
N ARG A 473 11.12 13.74 -14.81
CA ARG A 473 12.49 13.72 -14.29
C ARG A 473 13.10 15.10 -14.15
N SER A 474 12.77 16.05 -15.03
CA SER A 474 13.24 17.45 -14.91
C SER A 474 12.53 18.24 -13.80
N GLY A 475 11.37 17.78 -13.33
CA GLY A 475 10.64 18.33 -12.18
C GLY A 475 10.74 17.50 -10.91
N MET A 476 11.52 16.41 -10.89
CA MET A 476 11.69 15.55 -9.71
C MET A 476 12.46 16.29 -8.62
N LYS A 477 11.88 16.30 -7.42
CA LYS A 477 12.53 16.76 -6.18
C LYS A 477 13.47 15.66 -5.69
N ARG A 478 14.76 15.99 -5.53
CA ARG A 478 15.80 15.04 -5.08
C ARG A 478 16.15 15.32 -3.63
N VAL A 479 15.99 14.30 -2.79
CA VAL A 479 16.23 14.37 -1.35
C VAL A 479 17.40 13.46 -0.98
N LEU A 480 18.41 14.00 -0.31
CA LEU A 480 19.51 13.25 0.27
C LEU A 480 19.19 12.93 1.74
N LEU A 481 19.01 11.65 2.04
CA LEU A 481 18.84 11.14 3.41
C LEU A 481 20.17 10.59 3.90
N LEU A 482 20.76 11.22 4.92
CA LEU A 482 21.98 10.79 5.58
C LEU A 482 21.65 9.92 6.80
N GLY A 483 21.99 8.63 6.70
CA GLY A 483 21.72 7.61 7.70
C GLY A 483 20.67 6.60 7.26
N SER A 484 20.92 5.31 7.55
CA SER A 484 20.02 4.16 7.26
C SER A 484 19.54 3.46 8.53
N GLY A 485 19.55 4.16 9.68
CA GLY A 485 19.22 3.61 10.99
C GLY A 485 17.70 3.43 11.23
N TYR A 486 17.37 3.12 12.50
CA TYR A 486 16.01 2.74 12.96
C TYR A 486 14.88 3.68 12.55
N VAL A 487 15.14 4.98 12.39
CA VAL A 487 14.11 6.01 12.13
C VAL A 487 13.99 6.42 10.65
N SER A 488 14.83 5.86 9.77
CA SER A 488 14.89 6.26 8.36
C SER A 488 13.74 5.72 7.50
N GLY A 489 13.17 4.57 7.86
CA GLY A 489 12.08 3.92 7.10
C GLY A 489 10.85 4.83 6.89
N PRO A 490 10.22 5.37 7.94
CA PRO A 490 9.08 6.28 7.81
C PRO A 490 9.37 7.55 7.01
N VAL A 491 10.62 8.04 7.02
CA VAL A 491 11.02 9.21 6.21
C VAL A 491 10.90 8.88 4.72
N ILE A 492 11.45 7.74 4.32
CA ILE A 492 11.44 7.31 2.92
C ILE A 492 10.01 7.02 2.49
N GLU A 493 9.28 6.24 3.27
CA GLU A 493 7.89 5.86 3.00
C GLU A 493 7.00 7.09 2.77
N TYR A 494 7.03 8.06 3.68
CA TYR A 494 6.22 9.27 3.58
C TYR A 494 6.53 10.11 2.33
N LEU A 495 7.82 10.30 2.03
CA LEU A 495 8.23 11.16 0.92
C LEU A 495 8.05 10.49 -0.45
N THR A 496 8.21 9.16 -0.54
CA THR A 496 8.06 8.42 -1.81
C THR A 496 6.60 8.15 -2.19
N ARG A 497 5.64 8.45 -1.33
CA ARG A 497 4.21 8.51 -1.71
C ARG A 497 3.97 9.50 -2.87
N ASP A 498 4.80 10.53 -2.97
CA ASP A 498 4.84 11.41 -4.14
C ASP A 498 5.78 10.84 -5.22
N PRO A 499 5.26 10.38 -6.36
CA PRO A 499 6.07 9.84 -7.45
C PRO A 499 7.08 10.85 -8.04
N GLY A 500 6.89 12.14 -7.79
CA GLY A 500 7.79 13.22 -8.17
C GLY A 500 8.98 13.41 -7.22
N THR A 501 9.12 12.58 -6.17
CA THR A 501 10.23 12.67 -5.21
C THR A 501 11.16 11.46 -5.36
N GLN A 502 12.45 11.70 -5.46
CA GLN A 502 13.52 10.69 -5.45
C GLN A 502 14.36 10.84 -4.18
N ILE A 503 14.66 9.74 -3.52
CA ILE A 503 15.48 9.74 -2.30
C ILE A 503 16.79 9.00 -2.55
N THR A 504 17.90 9.63 -2.16
CA THR A 504 19.21 8.98 -2.07
C THR A 504 19.50 8.70 -0.61
N VAL A 505 19.59 7.42 -0.23
CA VAL A 505 19.95 6.99 1.13
C VAL A 505 21.45 6.78 1.21
N ALA A 506 22.15 7.66 1.92
CA ALA A 506 23.59 7.58 2.06
C ALA A 506 23.99 7.11 3.47
N SER A 507 24.77 6.04 3.57
CA SER A 507 25.18 5.42 4.82
C SER A 507 26.55 4.77 4.71
N VAL A 508 27.27 4.69 5.84
CA VAL A 508 28.50 3.90 5.96
C VAL A 508 28.20 2.39 5.84
N LEU A 509 26.99 1.95 6.18
CA LEU A 509 26.51 0.58 6.07
C LEU A 509 25.67 0.43 4.79
N LEU A 510 26.36 0.17 3.66
CA LEU A 510 25.71 0.07 2.35
C LEU A 510 24.58 -0.98 2.32
N THR A 511 24.76 -2.13 2.96
CA THR A 511 23.76 -3.21 3.01
C THR A 511 22.42 -2.75 3.61
N GLN A 512 22.46 -1.94 4.68
CA GLN A 512 21.24 -1.37 5.27
C GLN A 512 20.57 -0.35 4.34
N ALA A 513 21.37 0.44 3.63
CA ALA A 513 20.83 1.39 2.64
C ALA A 513 20.19 0.65 1.44
N GLU A 514 20.79 -0.47 1.00
CA GLU A 514 20.23 -1.34 -0.06
C GLU A 514 18.92 -2.02 0.38
N GLU A 515 18.85 -2.50 1.62
CA GLU A 515 17.60 -3.07 2.17
C GLU A 515 16.47 -2.05 2.22
N LEU A 516 16.76 -0.82 2.63
CA LEU A 516 15.78 0.27 2.63
C LEU A 516 15.37 0.64 1.20
N ALA A 517 16.34 0.78 0.28
CA ALA A 517 16.06 1.12 -1.11
C ALA A 517 15.22 0.04 -1.82
N GLY A 518 15.43 -1.23 -1.47
CA GLY A 518 14.66 -2.35 -2.01
C GLY A 518 13.18 -2.37 -1.58
N LYS A 519 12.83 -1.69 -0.48
CA LYS A 519 11.46 -1.64 0.06
C LYS A 519 10.61 -0.51 -0.54
N TYR A 520 11.23 0.54 -1.09
CA TYR A 520 10.51 1.76 -1.49
C TYR A 520 10.85 2.18 -2.92
N PRO A 521 9.84 2.66 -3.68
CA PRO A 521 10.06 3.16 -5.04
C PRO A 521 10.94 4.42 -5.02
N ASN A 522 11.58 4.73 -6.14
CA ASN A 522 12.38 5.95 -6.34
C ASN A 522 13.48 6.16 -5.27
N THR A 523 14.03 5.09 -4.70
CA THR A 523 15.05 5.16 -3.65
C THR A 523 16.37 4.57 -4.16
N ILE A 524 17.47 5.29 -3.94
CA ILE A 524 18.81 4.92 -4.43
C ILE A 524 19.75 4.79 -3.23
N PRO A 525 20.44 3.65 -3.02
CA PRO A 525 21.42 3.49 -1.96
C PRO A 525 22.78 4.02 -2.40
N VAL A 526 23.49 4.68 -1.48
CA VAL A 526 24.86 5.19 -1.70
C VAL A 526 25.72 4.90 -0.47
N MET A 527 26.95 4.40 -0.68
CA MET A 527 27.92 4.28 0.40
C MET A 527 28.56 5.65 0.65
N LEU A 528 28.48 6.14 1.89
CA LEU A 528 29.08 7.40 2.30
C LEU A 528 29.54 7.35 3.74
N ASP A 529 30.83 7.65 3.96
CA ASP A 529 31.36 7.99 5.28
C ASP A 529 31.56 9.51 5.36
N VAL A 530 30.69 10.18 6.11
CA VAL A 530 30.71 11.66 6.26
C VAL A 530 31.97 12.19 6.94
N THR A 531 32.75 11.30 7.62
CA THR A 531 33.96 11.69 8.33
C THR A 531 35.23 11.67 7.46
N SER A 532 35.27 10.81 6.46
CA SER A 532 36.46 10.58 5.63
C SER A 532 36.26 10.95 4.14
N GLN A 533 35.02 11.11 3.67
CA GLN A 533 34.66 11.33 2.26
C GLN A 533 34.02 12.70 2.00
N GLU A 534 34.66 13.78 2.50
CA GLU A 534 34.11 15.14 2.41
C GLU A 534 33.74 15.57 0.97
N GLY A 535 34.61 15.29 -0.01
CA GLY A 535 34.36 15.63 -1.43
C GLY A 535 33.16 14.87 -2.02
N HIS A 536 32.91 13.63 -1.58
CA HIS A 536 31.73 12.85 -2.01
C HIS A 536 30.45 13.41 -1.37
N LEU A 537 30.50 13.76 -0.08
CA LEU A 537 29.39 14.44 0.61
C LEU A 537 29.04 15.76 -0.09
N GLU A 538 30.05 16.58 -0.41
CA GLU A 538 29.84 17.85 -1.10
C GLU A 538 29.16 17.69 -2.47
N SER A 539 29.56 16.66 -3.25
CA SER A 539 28.94 16.35 -4.54
C SER A 539 27.49 15.91 -4.36
N LEU A 540 27.21 15.03 -3.42
CA LEU A 540 25.85 14.57 -3.13
C LEU A 540 24.94 15.73 -2.70
N VAL A 541 25.40 16.59 -1.79
CA VAL A 541 24.61 17.76 -1.36
C VAL A 541 24.29 18.67 -2.56
N LYS A 542 25.26 18.93 -3.43
CA LYS A 542 25.07 19.77 -4.64
C LYS A 542 23.99 19.21 -5.58
N ASP A 543 23.90 17.89 -5.69
CA ASP A 543 23.04 17.21 -6.65
C ASP A 543 21.60 17.02 -6.13
N HIS A 544 21.28 17.50 -4.92
CA HIS A 544 19.97 17.34 -4.29
C HIS A 544 19.32 18.69 -3.93
N ASP A 545 18.00 18.71 -3.80
CA ASP A 545 17.20 19.88 -3.47
C ASP A 545 17.03 20.07 -1.96
N LEU A 546 17.16 18.98 -1.19
CA LEU A 546 17.04 18.97 0.26
C LEU A 546 17.93 17.88 0.86
N VAL A 547 18.52 18.14 2.02
CA VAL A 547 19.23 17.17 2.85
C VAL A 547 18.44 16.89 4.13
N ILE A 548 18.22 15.62 4.44
CA ILE A 548 17.69 15.17 5.74
C ILE A 548 18.80 14.44 6.47
N SER A 549 19.19 14.94 7.65
CA SER A 549 20.23 14.29 8.46
C SER A 549 19.67 13.57 9.67
N MET A 550 19.77 12.24 9.66
CA MET A 550 19.45 11.34 10.77
C MET A 550 20.71 10.79 11.45
N LEU A 551 21.84 11.46 11.24
CA LEU A 551 23.12 11.14 11.89
C LEU A 551 23.19 11.69 13.33
N PRO A 552 24.15 11.23 14.17
CA PRO A 552 24.38 11.82 15.47
C PRO A 552 24.64 13.33 15.40
N TYR A 553 24.15 14.07 16.40
CA TYR A 553 24.11 15.53 16.42
C TYR A 553 25.46 16.24 16.18
N GLY A 554 26.59 15.60 16.52
CA GLY A 554 27.91 16.14 16.29
C GLY A 554 28.29 16.36 14.82
N TYR A 555 27.63 15.67 13.88
CA TYR A 555 27.90 15.78 12.44
C TYR A 555 27.08 16.90 11.76
N HIS A 556 25.98 17.36 12.38
CA HIS A 556 25.10 18.34 11.74
C HIS A 556 25.78 19.67 11.38
N PRO A 557 26.69 20.25 12.19
CA PRO A 557 27.35 21.50 11.82
C PRO A 557 28.23 21.37 10.54
N VAL A 558 28.84 20.20 10.33
CA VAL A 558 29.64 19.93 9.10
C VAL A 558 28.70 19.85 7.91
N ILE A 559 27.63 19.06 8.01
CA ILE A 559 26.63 18.90 6.94
C ILE A 559 26.00 20.25 6.61
N ALA A 560 25.60 21.03 7.63
CA ALA A 560 24.97 22.33 7.46
C ALA A 560 25.92 23.32 6.70
N LYS A 561 27.24 23.29 6.95
CA LYS A 561 28.21 24.08 6.19
C LYS A 561 28.22 23.71 4.69
N HIS A 562 28.17 22.41 4.34
CA HIS A 562 28.04 21.98 2.95
C HIS A 562 26.71 22.45 2.33
N CYS A 563 25.59 22.35 3.08
CA CYS A 563 24.28 22.84 2.66
C CYS A 563 24.29 24.36 2.40
N ILE A 564 24.89 25.14 3.28
CA ILE A 564 25.09 26.60 3.13
C ILE A 564 25.91 26.90 1.86
N ASN A 565 27.05 26.23 1.69
CA ASN A 565 27.94 26.43 0.55
C ASN A 565 27.28 26.10 -0.79
N LYS A 566 26.40 25.07 -0.82
CA LYS A 566 25.70 24.63 -2.04
C LYS A 566 24.29 25.22 -2.19
N LYS A 567 23.82 26.03 -1.24
CA LYS A 567 22.49 26.64 -1.20
C LYS A 567 21.37 25.62 -1.22
N VAL A 568 21.52 24.54 -0.44
CA VAL A 568 20.57 23.43 -0.30
C VAL A 568 19.92 23.48 1.09
N ASN A 569 18.63 23.32 1.17
CA ASN A 569 17.92 23.28 2.45
C ASN A 569 18.26 22.02 3.25
N MET A 570 18.09 22.07 4.58
CA MET A 570 18.37 20.94 5.47
C MET A 570 17.27 20.75 6.50
N VAL A 571 17.01 19.49 6.89
CA VAL A 571 16.11 19.11 8.00
C VAL A 571 16.82 18.11 8.90
N THR A 572 16.63 18.25 10.22
CA THR A 572 17.10 17.29 11.22
C THR A 572 16.17 17.24 12.44
N ALA A 573 16.10 16.05 13.08
CA ALA A 573 15.35 15.81 14.30
C ALA A 573 16.10 16.23 15.58
N SER A 574 17.36 16.64 15.48
CA SER A 574 18.22 16.90 16.63
C SER A 574 18.04 18.30 17.21
N TYR A 575 18.37 18.44 18.48
CA TYR A 575 18.41 19.72 19.19
C TYR A 575 19.29 20.75 18.49
N LEU A 576 18.87 22.00 18.54
CA LEU A 576 19.64 23.16 18.06
C LEU A 576 20.85 23.39 18.95
N SER A 577 22.03 22.87 18.57
CA SER A 577 23.27 23.00 19.30
C SER A 577 23.89 24.41 19.17
N PRO A 578 24.80 24.85 20.09
CA PRO A 578 25.52 26.11 19.94
C PRO A 578 26.27 26.24 18.62
N ALA A 579 26.96 25.16 18.18
CA ALA A 579 27.67 25.14 16.90
C ALA A 579 26.74 25.25 15.67
N MET A 580 25.45 24.85 15.79
CA MET A 580 24.46 25.11 14.76
C MET A 580 24.00 26.58 14.84
N LYS A 581 23.77 27.15 16.04
CA LYS A 581 23.35 28.56 16.21
C LYS A 581 24.35 29.54 15.58
N ASP A 582 25.64 29.24 15.66
CA ASP A 582 26.70 30.03 15.02
C ASP A 582 26.57 30.11 13.48
N LEU A 583 25.79 29.24 12.86
CA LEU A 583 25.56 29.20 11.41
C LEU A 583 24.31 30.00 10.98
N GLN A 584 23.56 30.62 11.90
CA GLN A 584 22.32 31.37 11.59
C GLN A 584 22.53 32.39 10.49
N GLN A 585 23.46 33.32 10.67
CA GLN A 585 23.71 34.37 9.72
C GLN A 585 24.16 33.84 8.36
N SER A 586 25.05 32.83 8.34
CA SER A 586 25.52 32.22 7.10
C SER A 586 24.40 31.52 6.32
N ALA A 587 23.46 30.91 7.01
CA ALA A 587 22.31 30.25 6.39
C ALA A 587 21.33 31.27 5.81
N GLU A 588 21.08 32.40 6.52
CA GLU A 588 20.26 33.51 6.02
C GLU A 588 20.89 34.16 4.77
N GLU A 589 22.17 34.43 4.79
CA GLU A 589 22.92 35.01 3.64
C GLU A 589 22.94 34.06 2.44
N ALA A 590 23.00 32.76 2.67
CA ALA A 590 22.87 31.76 1.62
C ALA A 590 21.44 31.61 1.07
N GLY A 591 20.44 32.13 1.79
CA GLY A 591 19.02 32.07 1.42
C GLY A 591 18.40 30.67 1.60
N ILE A 592 18.96 29.83 2.47
CA ILE A 592 18.47 28.48 2.75
C ILE A 592 17.69 28.41 4.06
N THR A 593 16.89 27.37 4.20
CA THR A 593 16.17 27.00 5.40
C THR A 593 16.79 25.76 6.02
N ILE A 594 17.17 25.83 7.29
CA ILE A 594 17.66 24.66 8.06
C ILE A 594 16.67 24.43 9.21
N VAL A 595 15.84 23.39 9.10
CA VAL A 595 14.87 23.05 10.12
C VAL A 595 15.50 22.09 11.12
N ASN A 596 15.52 22.51 12.37
CA ASN A 596 15.98 21.71 13.51
C ASN A 596 14.79 21.26 14.38
N GLU A 597 15.02 20.31 15.25
CA GLU A 597 14.06 19.88 16.29
C GLU A 597 12.74 19.33 15.70
N MET A 598 12.82 18.63 14.55
CA MET A 598 11.68 17.96 13.93
C MET A 598 11.69 16.46 14.21
N GLY A 599 11.59 16.11 15.48
CA GLY A 599 11.51 14.74 15.97
C GLY A 599 10.40 14.56 17.01
N LEU A 600 10.64 13.70 17.98
CA LEU A 600 9.74 13.43 19.11
C LEU A 600 9.98 14.41 20.25
N ASP A 601 11.18 14.36 20.84
CA ASP A 601 11.73 15.21 21.89
C ASP A 601 13.23 15.41 21.57
N PRO A 602 13.55 16.51 20.83
CA PRO A 602 12.70 17.67 20.53
C PRO A 602 11.85 17.53 19.26
N GLY A 603 10.65 18.08 19.26
CA GLY A 603 9.77 18.21 18.11
C GLY A 603 8.29 18.16 18.44
N ILE A 604 7.69 16.98 18.54
CA ILE A 604 6.26 16.83 18.87
C ILE A 604 5.94 17.48 20.22
N ASP A 605 6.83 17.36 21.19
CA ASP A 605 6.71 18.01 22.51
C ASP A 605 6.58 19.53 22.39
N HIS A 606 7.45 20.18 21.61
CA HIS A 606 7.37 21.62 21.35
C HIS A 606 6.09 22.02 20.64
N MET A 607 5.71 21.27 19.60
CA MET A 607 4.53 21.58 18.81
C MET A 607 3.24 21.52 19.64
N LEU A 608 3.10 20.51 20.49
CA LEU A 608 1.95 20.36 21.40
C LEU A 608 1.93 21.42 22.50
N ALA A 609 3.10 21.75 23.08
CA ALA A 609 3.22 22.81 24.06
C ALA A 609 2.84 24.15 23.44
N MET A 610 3.38 24.50 22.27
CA MET A 610 3.15 25.80 21.62
C MET A 610 1.70 25.97 21.17
N GLU A 611 1.05 24.93 20.64
CA GLU A 611 -0.38 24.97 20.31
C GLU A 611 -1.22 25.37 21.52
N CYS A 612 -0.93 24.78 22.69
CA CYS A 612 -1.61 25.10 23.94
C CYS A 612 -1.24 26.50 24.50
N ILE A 613 0.04 26.85 24.48
CA ILE A 613 0.56 28.13 24.98
C ILE A 613 0.02 29.31 24.18
N ASP A 614 0.03 29.21 22.84
CA ASP A 614 -0.47 30.28 21.97
C ASP A 614 -1.97 30.51 22.16
N GLN A 615 -2.74 29.43 22.34
CA GLN A 615 -4.17 29.55 22.67
C GLN A 615 -4.36 30.23 24.02
N ALA A 616 -3.61 29.78 25.04
CA ALA A 616 -3.70 30.35 26.41
C ALA A 616 -3.31 31.83 26.45
N LYS A 617 -2.28 32.24 25.71
CA LYS A 617 -1.88 33.65 25.56
C LYS A 617 -2.96 34.50 24.89
N ALA A 618 -3.62 33.95 23.84
CA ALA A 618 -4.75 34.64 23.21
C ALA A 618 -5.92 34.87 24.20
N ASP A 619 -6.10 33.97 25.16
CA ASP A 619 -7.10 34.04 26.21
C ASP A 619 -6.64 34.88 27.42
N GLY A 620 -5.41 35.46 27.39
CA GLY A 620 -4.84 36.33 28.44
C GLY A 620 -4.37 35.61 29.68
N CYS A 621 -4.04 34.33 29.61
CA CYS A 621 -3.54 33.53 30.71
C CYS A 621 -2.03 33.68 30.91
N THR A 622 -1.53 33.54 32.19
CA THR A 622 -0.13 33.25 32.46
C THR A 622 0.09 31.74 32.43
N VAL A 623 1.26 31.33 31.94
CA VAL A 623 1.50 29.91 31.60
C VAL A 623 2.70 29.35 32.35
N SER A 624 2.63 28.11 32.82
CA SER A 624 3.75 27.26 33.24
C SER A 624 3.68 25.93 32.51
N GLU A 625 4.80 25.21 32.43
CA GLU A 625 4.86 23.96 31.67
C GLU A 625 5.74 22.90 32.29
N THR A 626 5.27 21.66 32.26
CA THR A 626 6.10 20.47 32.45
C THR A 626 5.88 19.46 31.35
N SER A 627 6.95 19.00 30.68
CA SER A 627 6.92 18.04 29.61
C SER A 627 7.78 16.81 29.93
N PHE A 628 7.19 15.63 29.88
CA PHE A 628 7.90 14.37 30.08
C PHE A 628 7.67 13.42 28.90
N CYS A 629 8.77 12.86 28.38
CA CYS A 629 8.75 11.93 27.25
C CYS A 629 9.61 10.69 27.52
N GLY A 630 9.14 9.52 27.08
CA GLY A 630 9.89 8.26 27.21
C GLY A 630 9.68 7.32 26.05
N GLY A 631 10.79 6.83 25.49
CA GLY A 631 10.82 5.64 24.66
C GLY A 631 11.08 4.43 25.53
N LEU A 632 10.15 3.48 25.53
CA LEU A 632 10.06 2.32 26.42
C LEU A 632 9.79 1.07 25.61
N PRO A 633 10.15 -0.15 26.10
CA PRO A 633 9.50 -1.35 25.57
C PRO A 633 8.02 -1.32 25.93
N ALA A 634 7.16 -1.93 25.12
CA ALA A 634 5.79 -2.17 25.52
C ALA A 634 5.79 -3.01 26.82
N PRO A 635 4.76 -2.89 27.69
CA PRO A 635 4.77 -3.59 28.99
C PRO A 635 5.04 -5.09 28.90
N GLU A 636 4.48 -5.76 27.88
CA GLU A 636 4.67 -7.18 27.62
C GLU A 636 6.08 -7.55 27.15
N CYS A 637 6.86 -6.57 26.67
CA CYS A 637 8.23 -6.73 26.17
C CYS A 637 9.28 -6.21 27.19
N SER A 638 8.87 -5.87 28.41
CA SER A 638 9.73 -5.27 29.44
C SER A 638 10.27 -6.26 30.49
N ASP A 639 10.16 -7.57 30.23
CA ASP A 639 10.57 -8.62 31.17
C ASP A 639 12.10 -8.85 31.17
N ASN A 640 12.82 -7.88 31.70
CA ASN A 640 14.26 -7.93 31.96
C ASN A 640 14.63 -7.08 33.19
N PRO A 641 15.82 -7.27 33.79
CA PRO A 641 16.20 -6.57 35.01
C PRO A 641 16.16 -5.03 34.95
N LEU A 642 16.41 -4.44 33.77
CA LEU A 642 16.34 -3.00 33.54
C LEU A 642 14.94 -2.51 33.16
N ARG A 643 14.02 -3.40 32.85
CA ARG A 643 12.71 -3.10 32.27
C ARG A 643 12.85 -2.16 31.06
N TYR A 644 13.92 -2.32 30.30
CA TYR A 644 14.30 -1.45 29.19
C TYR A 644 14.81 -2.26 28.01
N LYS A 645 14.49 -1.82 26.79
CA LYS A 645 15.05 -2.27 25.52
C LYS A 645 15.37 -1.05 24.65
N PHE A 646 16.38 -1.17 23.81
CA PHE A 646 16.87 -0.04 23.04
C PHE A 646 16.16 0.09 21.69
N SER A 647 15.35 1.11 21.53
CA SER A 647 14.73 1.53 20.25
C SER A 647 15.54 2.63 19.53
N TRP A 648 16.62 3.10 20.15
CA TRP A 648 17.58 4.09 19.65
C TRP A 648 18.95 3.87 20.25
N SER A 649 19.90 4.80 20.07
CA SER A 649 21.30 4.67 20.47
C SER A 649 21.50 4.24 21.93
N PRO A 650 22.02 3.03 22.22
CA PRO A 650 22.33 2.59 23.58
C PRO A 650 23.34 3.51 24.28
N TYR A 651 24.35 3.94 23.54
CA TYR A 651 25.36 4.90 24.03
C TYR A 651 24.70 6.22 24.50
N GLY A 652 23.74 6.74 23.70
CA GLY A 652 23.03 7.97 24.04
C GLY A 652 22.14 7.82 25.28
N VAL A 653 21.49 6.68 25.46
CA VAL A 653 20.67 6.39 26.66
C VAL A 653 21.54 6.39 27.93
N LEU A 654 22.68 5.68 27.91
CA LEU A 654 23.59 5.59 29.05
C LEU A 654 24.25 6.94 29.35
N LEU A 655 24.66 7.68 28.31
CA LEU A 655 25.27 9.02 28.50
C LEU A 655 24.30 10.01 29.15
N ASN A 656 23.01 9.92 28.85
CA ASN A 656 21.99 10.77 29.44
C ASN A 656 21.94 10.65 30.98
N THR A 657 22.22 9.46 31.53
CA THR A 657 22.17 9.21 32.99
C THR A 657 23.21 10.00 33.80
N ILE A 658 24.32 10.39 33.19
CA ILE A 658 25.38 11.20 33.82
C ILE A 658 25.36 12.66 33.38
N SER A 659 24.40 13.07 32.53
CA SER A 659 24.27 14.44 32.04
C SER A 659 23.78 15.38 33.15
N PRO A 660 24.13 16.70 33.11
CA PRO A 660 23.56 17.69 34.02
C PRO A 660 22.13 18.04 33.62
N ALA A 661 21.33 18.55 34.55
CA ALA A 661 20.02 19.13 34.29
C ALA A 661 19.83 20.47 34.96
N ILE A 662 19.17 21.43 34.29
CA ILE A 662 18.81 22.73 34.82
C ILE A 662 17.34 23.01 34.46
N PHE A 663 16.55 23.39 35.45
CA PHE A 663 15.11 23.65 35.23
C PHE A 663 14.59 24.68 36.24
N LEU A 664 13.44 25.28 35.93
CA LEU A 664 12.72 26.18 36.78
C LEU A 664 11.63 25.44 37.55
N LYS A 665 11.57 25.54 38.86
CA LYS A 665 10.53 24.98 39.71
C LYS A 665 10.14 25.97 40.81
N ASP A 666 8.88 26.32 40.93
CA ASP A 666 8.32 27.21 41.94
C ASP A 666 9.09 28.55 42.06
N ASN A 667 9.45 29.17 40.90
CA ASN A 667 10.28 30.36 40.72
C ASN A 667 11.77 30.20 41.13
N GLU A 668 12.24 28.97 41.42
CA GLU A 668 13.64 28.73 41.74
C GLU A 668 14.31 27.94 40.60
N VAL A 669 15.53 28.35 40.20
CA VAL A 669 16.35 27.62 39.25
C VAL A 669 17.04 26.47 39.98
N VAL A 670 16.68 25.26 39.63
CA VAL A 670 17.28 24.03 40.17
C VAL A 670 18.34 23.53 39.21
N SER A 671 19.56 23.29 39.70
CA SER A 671 20.68 22.74 38.90
C SER A 671 21.16 21.43 39.50
N ILE A 672 21.15 20.37 38.67
CA ILE A 672 21.68 19.05 38.99
C ILE A 672 23.02 18.89 38.26
N PRO A 673 24.13 18.65 38.98
CA PRO A 673 25.45 18.52 38.33
C PRO A 673 25.55 17.21 37.52
N ALA A 674 26.49 17.21 36.55
CA ALA A 674 26.86 16.00 35.85
C ALA A 674 27.53 14.97 36.78
N GLY A 675 27.52 13.69 36.39
CA GLY A 675 28.22 12.62 37.13
C GLY A 675 27.29 11.60 37.83
N GLY A 676 25.97 11.61 37.50
CA GLY A 676 25.04 10.55 37.91
C GLY A 676 24.05 10.93 39.00
N THR A 677 24.19 12.10 39.65
CA THR A 677 23.22 12.64 40.64
C THR A 677 21.82 12.83 40.06
N LEU A 678 21.70 12.91 38.75
CA LEU A 678 20.45 12.96 38.03
C LEU A 678 19.54 11.77 38.37
N MET A 679 20.09 10.56 38.50
CA MET A 679 19.35 9.33 38.80
C MET A 679 18.79 9.33 40.25
N GLU A 680 19.37 10.13 41.15
CA GLU A 680 18.89 10.31 42.54
C GLU A 680 17.75 11.35 42.63
N SER A 681 17.54 12.14 41.59
CA SER A 681 16.49 13.17 41.45
C SER A 681 15.21 12.65 40.77
N THR A 682 15.05 11.35 40.70
CA THR A 682 13.91 10.69 40.05
C THR A 682 12.66 10.76 40.92
N ALA A 683 11.51 11.02 40.33
CA ALA A 683 10.21 11.04 40.99
C ALA A 683 9.22 10.03 40.32
N PRO A 684 8.33 9.40 41.14
CA PRO A 684 7.26 8.58 40.55
C PRO A 684 6.28 9.46 39.77
N MET A 685 5.78 8.93 38.65
CA MET A 685 4.81 9.58 37.76
C MET A 685 3.49 8.81 37.79
N ASP A 686 2.43 9.48 38.22
CA ASP A 686 1.12 8.86 38.52
C ASP A 686 0.03 9.13 37.48
N PHE A 687 0.31 9.90 36.42
CA PHE A 687 -0.67 10.26 35.39
C PHE A 687 -1.12 9.06 34.52
N LEU A 688 -0.36 7.98 34.53
CA LEU A 688 -0.68 6.67 33.90
C LEU A 688 -0.29 5.54 34.89
N PRO A 689 -1.02 5.35 36.00
CA PRO A 689 -0.58 4.50 37.10
C PRO A 689 -0.36 3.03 36.75
N GLY A 690 -1.08 2.53 35.72
CA GLY A 690 -0.92 1.17 35.20
C GLY A 690 0.45 0.87 34.61
N PHE A 691 1.20 1.87 34.16
CA PHE A 691 2.56 1.70 33.62
C PHE A 691 3.67 1.75 34.67
N ASN A 692 3.38 2.18 35.89
CA ASN A 692 4.36 2.30 36.96
C ASN A 692 5.63 3.05 36.54
N LEU A 693 5.45 4.32 36.15
CA LEU A 693 6.49 5.17 35.59
C LEU A 693 7.26 5.92 36.64
N GLU A 694 8.51 6.24 36.33
CA GLU A 694 9.34 7.22 37.01
C GLU A 694 9.88 8.24 35.99
N GLY A 695 10.11 9.48 36.43
CA GLY A 695 10.60 10.56 35.61
C GLY A 695 11.74 11.33 36.27
N PHE A 696 12.68 11.83 35.44
CA PHE A 696 13.76 12.70 35.90
C PHE A 696 13.98 13.84 34.90
N PRO A 697 14.46 15.03 35.33
CA PRO A 697 14.71 16.18 34.46
C PRO A 697 15.74 15.87 33.36
N ASN A 698 15.60 16.54 32.21
CA ASN A 698 16.47 16.34 31.07
C ASN A 698 17.09 17.66 30.60
N ARG A 699 18.42 17.76 30.59
CA ARG A 699 19.21 18.88 30.06
C ARG A 699 18.84 20.23 30.67
N ASP A 700 19.01 21.35 29.92
CA ASP A 700 18.66 22.70 30.35
C ASP A 700 17.29 23.09 29.76
N SER A 701 16.27 23.10 30.64
CA SER A 701 14.90 23.50 30.31
C SER A 701 14.71 25.01 30.32
N THR A 702 15.55 25.77 31.02
CA THR A 702 15.35 27.23 31.24
C THR A 702 15.43 28.03 29.95
N LYS A 703 16.20 27.57 28.97
CA LYS A 703 16.32 28.20 27.66
C LYS A 703 15.00 28.28 26.87
N TYR A 704 14.03 27.42 27.17
CA TYR A 704 12.72 27.39 26.51
C TYR A 704 11.77 28.47 27.06
N SER A 705 12.07 29.09 28.18
CA SER A 705 11.29 30.23 28.71
C SER A 705 11.14 31.34 27.69
N GLU A 706 12.24 31.77 27.09
CA GLU A 706 12.29 32.79 26.03
C GLU A 706 11.71 32.25 24.72
N GLN A 707 12.06 31.02 24.31
CA GLN A 707 11.63 30.42 23.06
C GLN A 707 10.12 30.20 23.00
N TYR A 708 9.48 29.84 24.09
CA TYR A 708 8.01 29.69 24.19
C TYR A 708 7.33 31.04 24.51
N GLY A 709 8.12 32.09 24.85
CA GLY A 709 7.63 33.39 25.28
C GLY A 709 6.82 33.30 26.58
N ILE A 710 7.29 32.51 27.55
CA ILE A 710 6.68 32.30 28.89
C ILE A 710 7.67 32.65 29.99
N GLU A 711 8.32 33.83 29.90
CA GLU A 711 9.31 34.30 30.85
C GLU A 711 8.72 34.53 32.24
N SER A 712 7.40 34.69 32.36
CA SER A 712 6.69 34.78 33.62
C SER A 712 6.33 33.43 34.26
N ALA A 713 6.72 32.31 33.65
CA ALA A 713 6.43 30.99 34.20
C ALA A 713 7.13 30.77 35.53
N HIS A 714 6.42 30.25 36.51
CA HIS A 714 6.99 29.84 37.81
C HIS A 714 7.62 28.45 37.76
N THR A 715 7.23 27.62 36.78
CA THR A 715 7.74 26.25 36.60
C THR A 715 7.91 25.95 35.11
N LEU A 716 9.08 25.41 34.77
CA LEU A 716 9.41 24.97 33.41
C LEU A 716 10.37 23.77 33.50
N ILE A 717 9.85 22.57 33.24
CA ILE A 717 10.60 21.31 33.39
C ILE A 717 10.36 20.45 32.14
N ARG A 718 11.45 19.97 31.59
CA ARG A 718 11.43 18.89 30.60
C ARG A 718 12.13 17.68 31.19
N GLY A 719 11.60 16.49 30.96
CA GLY A 719 12.10 15.28 31.58
C GLY A 719 11.94 14.03 30.76
N THR A 720 12.58 12.98 31.25
CA THR A 720 12.58 11.66 30.64
C THR A 720 11.78 10.67 31.48
N LEU A 721 10.95 9.84 30.86
CA LEU A 721 10.20 8.76 31.49
C LEU A 721 10.91 7.42 31.37
N ARG A 722 10.84 6.62 32.43
CA ARG A 722 11.27 5.21 32.47
C ARG A 722 10.30 4.37 33.28
N PHE A 723 10.36 3.05 33.13
CA PHE A 723 9.72 2.18 34.14
C PHE A 723 10.44 2.23 35.46
N LYS A 724 9.69 2.18 36.56
CA LYS A 724 10.22 2.26 37.93
C LYS A 724 11.30 1.20 38.17
N GLY A 725 12.43 1.62 38.69
CA GLY A 725 13.61 0.80 39.00
C GLY A 725 14.77 1.00 38.02
N PHE A 726 14.53 1.61 36.84
CA PHE A 726 15.58 1.92 35.89
C PHE A 726 16.64 2.87 36.46
N SER A 727 16.21 3.95 37.12
CA SER A 727 17.13 4.95 37.69
C SER A 727 17.97 4.40 38.84
N GLU A 728 17.40 3.50 39.63
CA GLU A 728 18.13 2.81 40.72
C GLU A 728 19.24 1.92 40.12
N ALA A 729 18.94 1.14 39.10
CA ALA A 729 19.93 0.32 38.40
C ALA A 729 21.04 1.17 37.75
N MET A 730 20.67 2.28 37.08
CA MET A 730 21.67 3.20 36.51
C MET A 730 22.54 3.88 37.58
N SER A 731 21.97 4.27 38.68
CA SER A 731 22.77 4.76 39.84
C SER A 731 23.79 3.72 40.29
N GLY A 732 23.40 2.44 40.32
CA GLY A 732 24.32 1.33 40.58
C GLY A 732 25.45 1.26 39.57
N PHE A 733 25.15 1.35 38.24
CA PHE A 733 26.17 1.33 37.20
C PHE A 733 27.14 2.53 37.27
N VAL A 734 26.64 3.70 37.63
CA VAL A 734 27.49 4.89 37.90
C VAL A 734 28.43 4.63 39.06
N LYS A 735 27.92 4.15 40.20
CA LYS A 735 28.72 3.86 41.40
C LYS A 735 29.77 2.76 41.18
N LEU A 736 29.52 1.82 40.28
CA LEU A 736 30.46 0.77 39.86
C LEU A 736 31.48 1.26 38.81
N GLY A 737 31.40 2.50 38.34
CA GLY A 737 32.29 3.05 37.32
C GLY A 737 32.04 2.52 35.90
N LEU A 738 30.87 1.86 35.68
CA LEU A 738 30.53 1.28 34.37
C LEU A 738 30.06 2.32 33.33
N ILE A 739 29.61 3.50 33.78
CA ILE A 739 29.23 4.62 32.94
C ILE A 739 30.36 5.66 32.97
N ASN A 740 31.56 5.28 32.53
CA ASN A 740 32.73 6.15 32.46
C ASN A 740 33.10 6.42 31.00
N THR A 741 33.29 7.70 30.66
CA THR A 741 33.62 8.20 29.32
C THR A 741 35.12 8.35 29.12
N ASP A 742 35.94 8.15 30.11
CA ASP A 742 37.37 8.24 29.97
C ASP A 742 37.96 7.06 29.19
N PRO A 743 39.02 7.28 28.38
CA PRO A 743 39.66 6.19 27.65
C PRO A 743 40.19 5.11 28.59
N CYS A 744 39.80 3.86 28.36
CA CYS A 744 40.22 2.71 29.15
C CYS A 744 41.29 1.90 28.42
N PRO A 745 42.57 1.91 28.90
CA PRO A 745 43.66 1.18 28.24
C PRO A 745 43.42 -0.32 28.06
N MET A 746 42.64 -0.96 28.99
CA MET A 746 42.34 -2.40 28.98
C MET A 746 41.40 -2.78 27.82
N LEU A 747 40.67 -1.82 27.29
CA LEU A 747 39.60 -2.05 26.28
C LEU A 747 40.05 -1.70 24.84
N LYS A 748 41.28 -1.30 24.65
CA LYS A 748 41.83 -1.04 23.28
C LYS A 748 41.80 -2.31 22.47
N HIS A 749 41.57 -2.20 21.17
CA HIS A 749 41.60 -3.33 20.21
C HIS A 749 42.92 -4.11 20.20
N THR A 750 44.02 -3.49 20.66
CA THR A 750 45.36 -4.10 20.75
C THR A 750 45.60 -4.82 22.10
N SER A 751 44.69 -4.70 23.06
CA SER A 751 44.82 -5.31 24.39
C SER A 751 44.29 -6.75 24.39
N ALA A 752 44.75 -7.58 25.35
CA ALA A 752 44.24 -8.93 25.55
C ALA A 752 42.74 -8.87 25.91
N PRO A 753 41.96 -9.90 25.54
CA PRO A 753 40.56 -10.01 25.98
C PRO A 753 40.44 -9.92 27.50
N VAL A 754 39.48 -9.12 27.98
CA VAL A 754 39.23 -8.86 29.42
C VAL A 754 37.83 -9.34 29.75
N SER A 755 37.66 -9.99 30.89
CA SER A 755 36.33 -10.38 31.40
C SER A 755 35.65 -9.21 32.14
N TRP A 756 34.32 -9.23 32.26
CA TRP A 756 33.57 -8.25 33.05
C TRP A 756 34.01 -8.22 34.51
N LYS A 757 34.39 -9.37 35.06
CA LYS A 757 34.96 -9.50 36.42
C LYS A 757 36.24 -8.68 36.58
N GLU A 758 37.20 -8.84 35.65
CA GLU A 758 38.47 -8.13 35.70
C GLU A 758 38.29 -6.63 35.51
N LEU A 759 37.41 -6.20 34.60
CA LEU A 759 37.09 -4.81 34.39
C LEU A 759 36.45 -4.19 35.62
N LEU A 760 35.42 -4.83 36.22
CA LEU A 760 34.77 -4.34 37.45
C LEU A 760 35.75 -4.25 38.60
N CYS A 761 36.53 -5.27 38.88
CA CYS A 761 37.56 -5.23 39.95
C CYS A 761 38.54 -4.08 39.76
N ASN A 762 38.96 -3.81 38.54
CA ASN A 762 39.82 -2.69 38.24
C ASN A 762 39.14 -1.33 38.49
N GLN A 763 37.86 -1.16 38.11
CA GLN A 763 37.11 0.08 38.31
C GLN A 763 36.89 0.41 39.79
N ILE A 764 36.64 -0.58 40.64
CA ILE A 764 36.40 -0.38 42.08
C ILE A 764 37.65 -0.60 42.97
N GLY A 765 38.84 -0.84 42.36
CA GLY A 765 40.09 -1.00 43.08
C GLY A 765 40.23 -2.30 43.85
N LEU A 766 39.59 -3.36 43.43
CA LEU A 766 39.66 -4.71 44.08
C LEU A 766 40.52 -5.67 43.25
N HIS A 767 41.15 -6.65 43.93
CA HIS A 767 41.82 -7.71 43.21
C HIS A 767 40.85 -8.74 42.66
N PRO A 768 41.05 -9.28 41.36
CA PRO A 768 40.14 -10.20 40.72
C PRO A 768 39.81 -11.50 41.50
N SER A 769 40.67 -11.89 42.44
CA SER A 769 40.40 -13.07 43.29
C SER A 769 39.37 -12.83 44.42
N ALA A 770 38.90 -11.59 44.61
CA ALA A 770 38.03 -11.22 45.71
C ALA A 770 36.54 -11.37 45.44
N SER A 771 36.10 -11.79 44.26
CA SER A 771 34.70 -11.85 43.86
C SER A 771 34.19 -13.28 43.67
N ASP A 772 32.90 -13.48 43.96
CA ASP A 772 32.18 -14.76 43.76
C ASP A 772 32.04 -15.20 42.32
N LYS A 773 31.75 -16.48 42.10
CA LYS A 773 31.67 -17.19 40.79
C LYS A 773 30.64 -16.64 39.79
N ALA A 774 29.82 -15.69 40.16
CA ALA A 774 28.70 -15.19 39.38
C ALA A 774 29.09 -14.41 38.08
N PHE A 775 30.37 -14.00 37.94
CA PHE A 775 30.87 -13.17 36.84
C PHE A 775 31.94 -13.89 35.97
N GLU A 776 32.08 -15.18 36.12
CA GLU A 776 33.08 -15.97 35.33
C GLU A 776 32.59 -16.18 33.91
N GLY A 777 33.35 -15.70 32.92
CA GLY A 777 33.38 -16.22 31.57
C GLY A 777 32.96 -15.33 30.42
N GLU A 778 32.32 -14.19 30.63
CA GLU A 778 31.99 -13.30 29.46
C GLU A 778 33.08 -12.27 29.18
N ALA A 779 33.54 -12.23 27.93
CA ALA A 779 34.47 -11.22 27.45
C ALA A 779 33.77 -9.86 27.25
N VAL A 780 34.48 -8.79 27.62
CA VAL A 780 34.00 -7.42 27.41
C VAL A 780 34.20 -7.03 25.93
N PRO A 781 33.19 -6.47 25.26
CA PRO A 781 33.37 -5.94 23.91
C PRO A 781 34.47 -4.84 23.88
N HIS A 782 35.42 -4.97 22.98
CA HIS A 782 36.45 -3.93 22.83
C HIS A 782 35.84 -2.61 22.34
N ALA A 783 36.13 -1.51 23.09
CA ALA A 783 35.79 -0.14 22.73
C ALA A 783 36.78 0.82 23.44
N GLU A 784 36.74 2.10 23.11
CA GLU A 784 37.71 3.05 23.68
C GLU A 784 37.40 3.38 25.17
N THR A 785 36.15 3.29 25.58
CA THR A 785 35.68 3.63 26.94
C THR A 785 34.85 2.51 27.56
N VAL A 786 34.73 2.51 28.90
CA VAL A 786 33.89 1.54 29.63
C VAL A 786 32.43 1.67 29.23
N LEU A 787 31.93 2.92 29.11
CA LEU A 787 30.56 3.21 28.66
C LEU A 787 30.29 2.64 27.27
N ALA A 788 31.21 2.80 26.32
CA ALA A 788 31.03 2.29 24.98
C ALA A 788 31.01 0.76 24.91
N SER A 789 31.84 0.09 25.73
CA SER A 789 31.81 -1.37 25.88
C SER A 789 30.53 -1.86 26.50
N LEU A 790 30.02 -1.18 27.55
CA LEU A 790 28.75 -1.49 28.18
C LEU A 790 27.58 -1.29 27.20
N ALA A 791 27.59 -0.20 26.43
CA ALA A 791 26.57 0.07 25.41
C ALA A 791 26.48 -1.08 24.39
N LYS A 792 27.60 -1.53 23.84
CA LYS A 792 27.65 -2.67 22.91
C LYS A 792 27.16 -3.98 23.55
N HIS A 793 27.52 -4.24 24.79
CA HIS A 793 27.09 -5.43 25.50
C HIS A 793 25.58 -5.44 25.76
N LEU A 794 25.02 -4.32 26.21
CA LEU A 794 23.60 -4.18 26.46
C LEU A 794 22.79 -4.17 25.17
N GLU A 795 23.30 -3.57 24.10
CA GLU A 795 22.66 -3.62 22.78
C GLU A 795 22.44 -5.06 22.30
N ALA A 796 23.45 -5.90 22.41
CA ALA A 796 23.36 -7.31 22.03
C ALA A 796 22.34 -8.13 22.85
N ARG A 797 21.96 -7.66 24.06
CA ARG A 797 21.06 -8.38 24.99
C ARG A 797 19.69 -7.75 25.14
N LEU A 798 19.56 -6.46 24.87
CA LEU A 798 18.35 -5.67 25.10
C LEU A 798 17.85 -5.00 23.81
N SER A 799 18.19 -5.55 22.66
CA SER A 799 17.51 -5.25 21.41
C SER A 799 16.12 -5.89 21.37
N PHE A 800 15.25 -5.37 20.54
CA PHE A 800 13.93 -5.98 20.32
C PHE A 800 14.08 -7.23 19.46
N ASP A 801 13.46 -8.31 19.89
CA ASP A 801 13.33 -9.55 19.12
C ASP A 801 12.18 -9.45 18.11
N GLU A 802 12.11 -10.40 17.17
CA GLU A 802 11.02 -10.50 16.21
C GLU A 802 9.67 -10.67 16.93
N GLY A 803 8.69 -9.85 16.57
CA GLY A 803 7.38 -9.84 17.23
C GLY A 803 7.27 -8.97 18.49
N GLU A 804 8.37 -8.39 18.96
CA GLU A 804 8.35 -7.42 20.06
C GLU A 804 8.12 -5.99 19.55
N ARG A 805 7.62 -5.12 20.42
CA ARG A 805 7.36 -3.72 20.09
C ARG A 805 7.78 -2.78 21.19
N ASP A 806 8.13 -1.58 20.79
CA ASP A 806 8.36 -0.43 21.67
C ASP A 806 7.08 0.37 21.93
N MET A 807 7.18 1.34 22.79
CA MET A 807 6.11 2.27 23.13
C MET A 807 6.71 3.66 23.41
N ILE A 808 6.04 4.69 22.92
CA ILE A 808 6.31 6.08 23.28
C ILE A 808 5.21 6.57 24.21
N ILE A 809 5.61 7.18 25.32
CA ILE A 809 4.71 7.94 26.21
C ILE A 809 5.23 9.37 26.28
N MET A 810 4.34 10.34 26.06
CA MET A 810 4.61 11.76 26.24
C MET A 810 3.47 12.40 27.03
N ARG A 811 3.82 13.31 27.92
CA ARG A 811 2.88 14.08 28.74
C ARG A 811 3.35 15.51 28.87
N ASN A 812 2.55 16.45 28.35
CA ASN A 812 2.72 17.89 28.61
C ASN A 812 1.60 18.35 29.55
N ASP A 813 1.98 18.91 30.70
CA ASP A 813 1.06 19.55 31.63
C ASP A 813 1.29 21.07 31.57
N VAL A 814 0.31 21.78 31.00
CA VAL A 814 0.36 23.24 30.86
C VAL A 814 -0.57 23.86 31.88
N GLY A 815 0.04 24.47 32.92
CA GLY A 815 -0.68 25.19 33.95
C GLY A 815 -1.01 26.60 33.50
N LEU A 816 -2.28 26.98 33.61
CA LEU A 816 -2.84 28.26 33.18
C LEU A 816 -3.43 29.00 34.35
N ARG A 817 -3.09 30.29 34.51
CA ARG A 817 -3.77 31.19 35.42
C ARG A 817 -4.59 32.17 34.61
N HIS A 818 -5.90 32.07 34.70
CA HIS A 818 -6.83 32.95 34.02
C HIS A 818 -6.85 34.37 34.64
N SER A 819 -7.26 35.35 33.88
CA SER A 819 -7.43 36.75 34.36
C SER A 819 -8.44 36.84 35.52
N THR A 820 -9.33 35.88 35.67
CA THR A 820 -10.27 35.71 36.78
C THR A 820 -9.60 35.24 38.09
N GLY A 821 -8.34 34.75 38.03
CA GLY A 821 -7.60 34.11 39.12
C GLY A 821 -7.78 32.60 39.20
N GLU A 822 -8.62 31.99 38.40
CA GLU A 822 -8.86 30.57 38.30
C GLU A 822 -7.61 29.85 37.75
N LEU A 823 -7.31 28.67 38.29
CA LEU A 823 -6.19 27.83 37.88
C LEU A 823 -6.70 26.62 37.08
N GLU A 824 -6.24 26.48 35.87
CA GLU A 824 -6.49 25.33 34.99
C GLU A 824 -5.18 24.62 34.67
N THR A 825 -5.17 23.30 34.61
CA THR A 825 -4.06 22.52 34.06
C THR A 825 -4.57 21.72 32.84
N LYS A 826 -4.01 22.01 31.69
CA LYS A 826 -4.24 21.23 30.48
C LYS A 826 -3.25 20.09 30.40
N HIS A 827 -3.78 18.90 30.27
CA HIS A 827 -3.06 17.63 30.23
C HIS A 827 -3.04 17.07 28.81
N ILE A 828 -1.95 17.23 28.08
CA ILE A 828 -1.81 16.74 26.71
C ILE A 828 -0.98 15.46 26.75
N SER A 829 -1.53 14.36 26.24
CA SER A 829 -0.88 13.05 26.27
C SER A 829 -0.81 12.40 24.89
N LEU A 830 0.30 11.72 24.65
CA LEU A 830 0.51 10.86 23.48
C LEU A 830 0.97 9.48 23.97
N VAL A 831 0.31 8.41 23.53
CA VAL A 831 0.77 7.03 23.72
C VAL A 831 0.76 6.36 22.37
N VAL A 832 1.91 5.90 21.90
CA VAL A 832 2.09 5.24 20.61
C VAL A 832 2.76 3.90 20.83
N TYR A 833 2.21 2.84 20.26
CA TYR A 833 2.84 1.53 20.21
C TYR A 833 3.52 1.29 18.86
N GLY A 834 4.65 0.64 18.88
CA GLY A 834 5.27 0.09 17.69
C GLY A 834 4.44 -1.02 17.08
N ASP A 835 4.66 -1.28 15.81
CA ASP A 835 4.06 -2.40 15.09
C ASP A 835 5.10 -3.54 15.02
N PRO A 836 4.79 -4.74 15.51
CA PRO A 836 5.71 -5.88 15.45
C PRO A 836 6.13 -6.26 14.02
N ASN A 837 5.26 -6.00 13.04
CA ASN A 837 5.50 -6.28 11.62
C ASN A 837 5.78 -5.04 10.78
N GLY A 838 5.87 -3.88 11.40
CA GLY A 838 6.03 -2.58 10.75
C GLY A 838 7.08 -1.69 11.42
N TYR A 839 6.75 -0.41 11.62
CA TYR A 839 7.66 0.53 12.25
C TYR A 839 7.53 0.52 13.76
N SER A 840 8.67 0.68 14.44
CA SER A 840 8.68 0.97 15.88
C SER A 840 7.98 2.30 16.19
N ALA A 841 7.49 2.47 17.42
CA ALA A 841 6.91 3.73 17.87
C ALA A 841 7.94 4.88 17.79
N MET A 842 9.21 4.60 18.11
CA MET A 842 10.32 5.55 17.96
C MET A 842 10.50 5.96 16.50
N ALA A 843 10.49 5.00 15.56
CA ALA A 843 10.64 5.29 14.14
C ALA A 843 9.51 6.19 13.61
N LYS A 844 8.27 5.92 13.98
CA LYS A 844 7.09 6.74 13.60
C LYS A 844 7.19 8.15 14.15
N THR A 845 7.50 8.28 15.45
CA THR A 845 7.46 9.58 16.15
C THR A 845 8.69 10.47 15.88
N VAL A 846 9.76 9.94 15.31
CA VAL A 846 10.91 10.72 14.85
C VAL A 846 10.94 10.88 13.33
N GLY A 847 10.63 9.84 12.59
CA GLY A 847 10.72 9.84 11.12
C GLY A 847 9.62 10.66 10.46
N TYR A 848 8.36 10.51 10.86
CA TYR A 848 7.27 11.28 10.27
C TYR A 848 7.38 12.79 10.47
N PRO A 849 7.70 13.35 11.67
CA PRO A 849 7.92 14.78 11.80
C PRO A 849 8.99 15.32 10.85
N ALA A 850 10.14 14.64 10.77
CA ALA A 850 11.21 15.03 9.86
C ALA A 850 10.80 14.97 8.39
N ALA A 851 10.05 13.95 7.98
CA ALA A 851 9.52 13.82 6.63
C ALA A 851 8.48 14.90 6.30
N ILE A 852 7.60 15.22 7.24
CA ILE A 852 6.59 16.28 7.11
C ILE A 852 7.28 17.63 6.95
N ALA A 853 8.29 17.94 7.80
CA ALA A 853 9.06 19.17 7.65
C ALA A 853 9.77 19.24 6.28
N ALA A 854 10.37 18.14 5.86
CA ALA A 854 11.03 18.03 4.55
C ALA A 854 10.03 18.33 3.41
N ARG A 855 8.82 17.77 3.47
CA ARG A 855 7.75 18.04 2.50
C ARG A 855 7.34 19.52 2.53
N MET A 856 7.14 20.10 3.71
CA MET A 856 6.77 21.51 3.87
C MET A 856 7.84 22.46 3.32
N VAL A 857 9.14 22.11 3.46
CA VAL A 857 10.24 22.89 2.85
C VAL A 857 10.23 22.75 1.33
N LEU A 858 10.08 21.52 0.80
CA LEU A 858 10.05 21.24 -0.64
C LEU A 858 8.85 21.90 -1.35
N ASP A 859 7.72 22.01 -0.68
CA ASP A 859 6.50 22.63 -1.22
C ASP A 859 6.46 24.16 -0.98
N GLY A 860 7.48 24.72 -0.31
CA GLY A 860 7.60 26.14 -0.04
C GLY A 860 6.59 26.66 1.00
N GLU A 861 6.08 25.80 1.87
CA GLU A 861 5.24 26.17 3.01
C GLU A 861 6.09 26.82 4.10
N ILE A 862 7.25 26.23 4.45
CA ILE A 862 8.25 26.86 5.33
C ILE A 862 9.13 27.78 4.48
N ARG A 863 8.95 29.09 4.61
CA ARG A 863 9.63 30.12 3.81
C ARG A 863 10.73 30.86 4.55
N THR A 864 10.72 30.81 5.88
CA THR A 864 11.71 31.45 6.75
C THR A 864 13.11 30.96 6.42
N LYS A 865 14.06 31.88 6.28
CA LYS A 865 15.47 31.57 6.00
C LYS A 865 16.28 31.58 7.29
N GLY A 866 17.38 30.83 7.28
CA GLY A 866 18.19 30.59 8.46
C GLY A 866 17.80 29.32 9.20
N LEU A 867 18.10 29.26 10.49
CA LEU A 867 17.75 28.15 11.38
C LEU A 867 16.30 28.30 11.87
N VAL A 868 15.53 27.26 11.75
CA VAL A 868 14.11 27.22 12.06
C VAL A 868 13.82 26.08 13.02
N VAL A 869 12.95 26.30 13.99
CA VAL A 869 12.43 25.31 14.95
C VAL A 869 10.90 25.29 14.89
N PRO A 870 10.21 24.19 15.23
CA PRO A 870 8.75 24.03 15.04
C PRO A 870 7.91 24.71 16.13
N MET A 871 8.25 25.98 16.48
CA MET A 871 7.62 26.71 17.58
C MET A 871 6.65 27.81 17.10
N THR A 872 6.46 27.95 15.78
CA THR A 872 5.55 28.94 15.19
C THR A 872 4.32 28.25 14.60
N LYS A 873 3.17 28.93 14.67
CA LYS A 873 1.85 28.39 14.26
C LYS A 873 1.80 27.94 12.80
N ASP A 874 2.52 28.62 11.93
CA ASP A 874 2.65 28.29 10.51
C ASP A 874 3.43 26.97 10.27
N ILE A 875 4.20 26.51 11.26
CA ILE A 875 4.92 25.23 11.20
C ILE A 875 4.18 24.17 12.04
N TYR A 876 3.96 24.43 13.35
CA TYR A 876 3.37 23.39 14.21
C TYR A 876 1.92 23.03 13.81
N GLY A 877 1.11 23.98 13.35
CA GLY A 877 -0.27 23.72 13.01
C GLY A 877 -0.44 22.70 11.87
N PRO A 878 0.15 22.95 10.66
CA PRO A 878 0.14 21.97 9.58
C PRO A 878 0.85 20.65 9.93
N ALA A 879 1.94 20.71 10.72
CA ALA A 879 2.70 19.52 11.10
C ALA A 879 1.89 18.60 12.01
N LEU A 880 1.27 19.12 13.07
CA LEU A 880 0.42 18.36 14.00
C LEU A 880 -0.77 17.73 13.28
N LYS A 881 -1.41 18.45 12.36
CA LYS A 881 -2.50 17.91 11.56
C LYS A 881 -2.06 16.70 10.73
N ARG A 882 -0.92 16.79 10.04
CA ARG A 882 -0.36 15.70 9.24
C ARG A 882 0.08 14.52 10.12
N LEU A 883 0.62 14.79 11.31
CA LEU A 883 0.95 13.73 12.28
C LEU A 883 -0.29 12.97 12.75
N GLN A 884 -1.42 13.65 12.91
CA GLN A 884 -2.70 12.98 13.22
C GLN A 884 -3.18 12.12 12.05
N GLU A 885 -2.99 12.57 10.82
CA GLU A 885 -3.27 11.80 9.59
C GLU A 885 -2.38 10.54 9.50
N GLU A 886 -1.15 10.57 10.06
CA GLU A 886 -0.26 9.41 10.21
C GLU A 886 -0.58 8.53 11.44
N GLY A 887 -1.72 8.76 12.09
CA GLY A 887 -2.20 7.95 13.21
C GLY A 887 -1.61 8.31 14.58
N LEU A 888 -0.85 9.41 14.70
CA LEU A 888 -0.36 9.89 16.00
C LEU A 888 -1.46 10.70 16.70
N LYS A 889 -2.25 10.04 17.54
CA LYS A 889 -3.43 10.62 18.20
C LYS A 889 -3.03 11.29 19.52
N PHE A 890 -3.24 12.58 19.61
CA PHE A 890 -3.04 13.36 20.85
C PHE A 890 -4.36 13.46 21.62
N THR A 891 -4.30 13.31 22.93
CA THR A 891 -5.45 13.50 23.83
C THR A 891 -5.21 14.69 24.74
N SER A 892 -6.20 15.56 24.91
CA SER A 892 -6.15 16.71 25.81
C SER A 892 -7.29 16.63 26.81
N LYS A 893 -6.97 16.89 28.11
CA LYS A 893 -7.92 16.98 29.21
C LYS A 893 -7.59 18.20 30.05
N SER A 894 -8.59 18.82 30.63
CA SER A 894 -8.40 19.95 31.56
C SER A 894 -8.81 19.55 32.98
N THR A 895 -8.04 20.04 33.96
CA THR A 895 -8.38 20.01 35.38
C THR A 895 -8.41 21.44 35.89
N ILE A 896 -9.53 21.86 36.44
CA ILE A 896 -9.72 23.18 37.06
C ILE A 896 -9.57 23.01 38.59
N GLN A 897 -8.72 23.83 39.21
CA GLN A 897 -8.62 23.91 40.67
C GLN A 897 -9.53 25.05 41.12
N GLU A 898 -10.48 24.69 41.97
CA GLU A 898 -11.39 25.65 42.63
C GLU A 898 -10.64 26.51 43.68
#